data_6e6388cf971ca226f60dd82ac3699340
#
_entry.id   6e6388cf971ca226f60dd82ac3699340
#
_cell.length_a   1.000
_cell.length_b   1.000
_cell.length_c   1.000
_cell.angle_alpha   90.00
_cell.angle_beta   90.00
_cell.angle_gamma   90.00
#
_symmetry.space_group_name_H-M   'P 1'
#
loop_
_entity.id
_entity.type
_entity.pdbx_description
1 polymer ?
#
loop_
_entity_poly.entity_id
_entity_poly.type
_entity_poly.pdbx_seq_one_letter_code
_entity_poly.pdbx_strand_id
1 'polypeptide(L)'
;MAASQKIRITPEMIINDMGIERVSNFFCEFDNDGDPLYGTPGAIPQVHPRHDHWWIGQTDLAFTVELDGIYQITNMYIYNDYDAYKPEKDKADYGVRKVRVKMGTPFSWEYNEELAPEQRKWTGFETSFKTRYISFSFNNNQAPSEILIYGYKVEDIDLTPPPKKPHKKKDLGSFVGMNAFINDADDINRAVNYIREYHPWLWTTVPNGEATTIAMNPSLNKMWDFDDYYKRMHEYGINVCPTISTHHKRTPKDGTCDSTDPYNYMSYATMLFQFVARYGHNKNIDPELIQVDEGQEKKIGLGYLNALEPLNEPDGTWSGREQYFSPFELAAFLSMCYDGHCGKYKNVGVKQADPNFIMSMSGGAGLNPNYLRAMEFWAKHNRPDGKLPFDVINAHRYCGKCYDKSEIEKIVDINIEDRGDQGDKIYVGISPEEGNIVGAFEEIMDWRDRYHPNLEIWLTEFGWDTNQSYKTSTSAHAYGEYTGRMVQGMWLVREYLLLSSIGVERAAMYMSRDCGPEETAVGKYGSSGLVRHPIEISANNVIQGNKKDSFYYVYTTKEIIGNTSFECEVDSGNENVKIFKYLTKDSKARYAVWCPTSNSTKVDGYRLNVGNGEFILAELEFERYNGLRTDLENENGFVAINVSEKPVFVIEK
;
A
#
# COMPACT_ATOMS: atom_id res chain seq x y z
N MET A 1 -3.55 -41.35 27.81
CA MET A 1 -3.52 -39.88 27.58
C MET A 1 -2.26 -39.58 26.81
N ALA A 2 -2.34 -38.78 25.80
CA ALA A 2 -1.14 -38.29 25.08
C ALA A 2 -0.26 -37.54 26.08
N ALA A 3 1.07 -37.70 25.96
CA ALA A 3 2.00 -36.96 26.82
C ALA A 3 2.02 -35.49 26.37
N SER A 4 2.02 -34.57 27.33
CA SER A 4 2.19 -33.15 27.05
C SER A 4 3.59 -32.92 26.48
N GLN A 5 3.68 -32.15 25.39
CA GLN A 5 4.91 -31.81 24.71
C GLN A 5 4.93 -30.30 24.42
N LYS A 6 6.13 -29.71 24.21
CA LYS A 6 6.26 -28.36 23.72
C LYS A 6 5.59 -28.27 22.35
N ILE A 7 4.73 -27.27 22.18
CA ILE A 7 4.09 -26.96 20.90
C ILE A 7 5.00 -26.02 20.16
N ARG A 8 5.47 -26.42 18.98
CA ARG A 8 6.27 -25.56 18.14
C ARG A 8 5.39 -24.49 17.49
N ILE A 9 5.74 -23.23 17.72
CA ILE A 9 5.07 -22.08 17.10
C ILE A 9 5.92 -21.61 15.92
N THR A 10 5.30 -21.44 14.76
CA THR A 10 5.96 -20.92 13.54
C THR A 10 5.44 -19.52 13.21
N PRO A 11 6.18 -18.71 12.43
CA PRO A 11 5.74 -17.37 12.03
C PRO A 11 4.36 -17.35 11.37
N GLU A 12 4.03 -18.38 10.61
CA GLU A 12 2.76 -18.52 9.90
C GLU A 12 1.56 -18.72 10.85
N MET A 13 1.81 -19.18 12.07
CA MET A 13 0.77 -19.32 13.10
C MET A 13 0.45 -18.00 13.80
N ILE A 14 1.26 -16.95 13.60
CA ILE A 14 1.11 -15.71 14.36
C ILE A 14 0.27 -14.71 13.58
N ILE A 15 -0.84 -14.31 14.19
CA ILE A 15 -1.69 -13.20 13.78
C ILE A 15 -1.28 -11.98 14.60
N ASN A 16 -0.80 -10.97 13.92
CA ASN A 16 -0.27 -9.78 14.57
C ASN A 16 -1.36 -8.73 14.74
N ASP A 17 -2.01 -8.73 15.89
CA ASP A 17 -3.16 -7.89 16.20
C ASP A 17 -2.85 -6.39 16.12
N MET A 18 -1.57 -6.02 16.33
CA MET A 18 -1.11 -4.64 16.33
C MET A 18 -0.34 -4.24 15.08
N GLY A 19 -0.15 -5.16 14.13
CA GLY A 19 0.64 -4.89 12.92
C GLY A 19 2.15 -4.72 13.16
N ILE A 20 2.67 -5.12 14.35
CA ILE A 20 4.06 -4.95 14.73
C ILE A 20 4.87 -6.15 14.26
N GLU A 21 5.97 -5.91 13.57
CA GLU A 21 6.86 -6.97 13.10
C GLU A 21 7.55 -7.72 14.26
N ARG A 22 7.93 -8.98 14.00
CA ARG A 22 8.79 -9.81 14.86
C ARG A 22 8.21 -10.33 16.18
N VAL A 23 6.89 -10.41 16.30
CA VAL A 23 6.29 -11.07 17.47
C VAL A 23 6.66 -12.56 17.58
N SER A 24 7.09 -13.20 16.48
CA SER A 24 7.63 -14.56 16.48
C SER A 24 8.82 -14.75 17.41
N ASN A 25 9.60 -13.70 17.67
CA ASN A 25 10.76 -13.76 18.54
C ASN A 25 10.43 -14.00 20.02
N PHE A 26 9.15 -13.98 20.42
CA PHE A 26 8.74 -14.43 21.74
C PHE A 26 8.83 -15.93 21.94
N PHE A 27 9.06 -16.71 20.87
CA PHE A 27 9.11 -18.17 20.91
C PHE A 27 10.52 -18.66 20.59
N CYS A 28 11.08 -19.50 21.46
CA CYS A 28 12.46 -19.97 21.39
C CYS A 28 12.85 -20.69 20.08
N GLU A 29 11.90 -21.08 19.26
CA GLU A 29 12.13 -21.67 17.95
C GLU A 29 12.93 -20.79 16.98
N PHE A 30 13.06 -19.49 17.29
CA PHE A 30 13.67 -18.48 16.41
C PHE A 30 14.98 -17.90 16.91
N ASP A 31 15.43 -18.27 18.13
CA ASP A 31 16.61 -17.66 18.73
C ASP A 31 17.89 -18.50 18.68
N ASN A 32 17.82 -19.74 18.22
CA ASN A 32 18.94 -20.66 18.09
C ASN A 32 19.65 -21.05 19.40
N ASP A 33 19.03 -20.82 20.56
CA ASP A 33 19.66 -21.21 21.84
C ASP A 33 19.61 -22.73 22.11
N GLY A 34 18.80 -23.44 21.34
CA GLY A 34 18.72 -24.91 21.34
C GLY A 34 18.05 -25.54 22.54
N ASP A 35 17.89 -24.84 23.63
CA ASP A 35 17.18 -25.30 24.84
C ASP A 35 16.23 -24.23 25.36
N PRO A 36 14.94 -24.35 25.11
CA PRO A 36 13.94 -23.37 25.48
C PRO A 36 13.76 -23.18 26.97
N LEU A 37 14.17 -24.14 27.79
CA LEU A 37 14.08 -24.03 29.26
C LEU A 37 15.33 -23.45 29.89
N TYR A 38 16.46 -23.46 29.19
CA TYR A 38 17.77 -23.02 29.68
C TYR A 38 18.42 -21.98 28.81
N GLY A 39 17.73 -21.49 27.80
CA GLY A 39 18.19 -20.43 26.95
C GLY A 39 18.74 -19.25 27.77
N THR A 40 19.87 -18.71 27.34
CA THR A 40 20.47 -17.58 28.01
C THR A 40 19.69 -16.33 27.65
N PRO A 41 19.03 -15.66 28.60
CA PRO A 41 18.17 -14.51 28.32
C PRO A 41 18.86 -13.37 27.56
N GLY A 42 20.19 -13.30 27.62
CA GLY A 42 20.96 -12.35 26.84
C GLY A 42 21.23 -12.74 25.39
N ALA A 43 20.92 -14.00 25.00
CA ALA A 43 21.01 -14.49 23.64
C ALA A 43 19.70 -14.36 22.87
N ILE A 44 18.64 -13.96 23.54
CA ILE A 44 17.33 -13.78 22.93
C ILE A 44 17.39 -12.65 21.92
N PRO A 45 16.94 -12.87 20.69
CA PRO A 45 16.81 -11.81 19.70
C PRO A 45 16.06 -10.66 20.34
N GLN A 46 16.60 -9.49 20.23
CA GLN A 46 16.04 -8.30 20.84
C GLN A 46 14.62 -8.09 20.32
N VAL A 47 13.65 -8.54 21.07
CA VAL A 47 12.22 -8.27 20.82
C VAL A 47 11.94 -6.86 21.36
N HIS A 48 12.77 -5.91 20.99
CA HIS A 48 12.34 -4.56 21.12
C HIS A 48 11.58 -4.22 19.86
N PRO A 49 10.34 -3.73 19.95
CA PRO A 49 9.81 -2.95 18.87
C PRO A 49 10.91 -1.98 18.50
N ARG A 50 11.24 -1.86 17.23
CA ARG A 50 12.23 -0.91 16.74
C ARG A 50 11.95 0.44 17.39
N HIS A 51 12.95 1.27 17.57
CA HIS A 51 12.79 2.61 18.12
C HIS A 51 11.67 3.41 17.44
N ASP A 52 11.39 3.14 16.22
CA ASP A 52 10.34 3.71 15.37
C ASP A 52 8.92 3.30 15.81
N HIS A 53 8.78 2.20 16.55
CA HIS A 53 7.48 1.72 17.05
C HIS A 53 7.30 1.96 18.55
N TRP A 54 8.26 2.57 19.21
CA TRP A 54 8.20 2.73 20.66
C TRP A 54 7.00 3.59 21.13
N TRP A 55 6.50 4.47 20.30
CA TRP A 55 5.31 5.24 20.58
C TRP A 55 4.02 4.37 20.49
N ILE A 56 4.02 3.29 19.69
CA ILE A 56 2.96 2.26 19.75
C ILE A 56 3.05 1.54 21.10
N GLY A 57 4.21 1.39 21.64
CA GLY A 57 4.44 0.77 22.92
C GLY A 57 3.91 1.53 24.14
N GLN A 58 3.28 2.66 23.95
CA GLN A 58 2.42 3.26 24.97
C GLN A 58 1.04 2.61 25.03
N THR A 59 0.75 1.71 24.10
CA THR A 59 -0.45 0.90 24.07
C THR A 59 -0.11 -0.56 24.30
N ASP A 60 -1.11 -1.36 24.61
CA ASP A 60 -0.94 -2.80 24.79
C ASP A 60 -0.44 -3.45 23.50
N LEU A 61 0.61 -4.25 23.60
CA LEU A 61 1.00 -5.18 22.54
C LEU A 61 0.09 -6.39 22.58
N ALA A 62 -0.37 -6.83 21.43
CA ALA A 62 -1.21 -8.00 21.31
C ALA A 62 -0.91 -8.79 20.05
N PHE A 63 -0.93 -10.11 20.14
CA PHE A 63 -0.91 -11.03 19.02
C PHE A 63 -1.67 -12.30 19.36
N THR A 64 -2.12 -13.03 18.34
CA THR A 64 -2.84 -14.27 18.48
C THR A 64 -2.09 -15.38 17.76
N VAL A 65 -1.91 -16.52 18.43
CA VAL A 65 -1.39 -17.75 17.82
C VAL A 65 -2.57 -18.58 17.32
N GLU A 66 -2.60 -18.83 16.01
CA GLU A 66 -3.51 -19.77 15.37
C GLU A 66 -2.77 -21.10 15.17
N LEU A 67 -3.06 -22.08 16.01
CA LEU A 67 -2.42 -23.38 16.00
C LEU A 67 -2.80 -24.20 14.75
N ASP A 68 -1.92 -25.11 14.35
CA ASP A 68 -2.10 -26.04 13.21
C ASP A 68 -3.08 -27.18 13.46
N GLY A 69 -3.81 -27.10 14.56
CA GLY A 69 -4.81 -28.08 15.01
C GLY A 69 -5.51 -27.59 16.26
N ILE A 70 -6.39 -28.41 16.80
CA ILE A 70 -6.98 -28.17 18.12
C ILE A 70 -6.12 -28.89 19.16
N TYR A 71 -5.65 -28.15 20.14
CA TYR A 71 -4.78 -28.67 21.21
C TYR A 71 -5.46 -28.63 22.57
N GLN A 72 -5.13 -29.60 23.41
CA GLN A 72 -5.30 -29.51 24.84
C GLN A 72 -4.05 -28.85 25.41
N ILE A 73 -4.16 -27.61 25.82
CA ILE A 73 -3.07 -26.86 26.46
C ILE A 73 -3.01 -27.27 27.92
N THR A 74 -1.83 -27.57 28.43
CA THR A 74 -1.61 -28.04 29.80
C THR A 74 -0.78 -27.08 30.63
N ASN A 75 0.22 -26.45 30.04
CA ASN A 75 1.13 -25.55 30.72
C ASN A 75 1.60 -24.46 29.79
N MET A 76 1.95 -23.32 30.40
CA MET A 76 2.74 -22.26 29.74
C MET A 76 3.89 -21.90 30.65
N TYR A 77 5.04 -21.61 30.07
CA TYR A 77 6.20 -21.10 30.77
C TYR A 77 6.55 -19.74 30.19
N ILE A 78 6.75 -18.76 31.02
CA ILE A 78 7.06 -17.40 30.62
C ILE A 78 8.36 -16.99 31.32
N TYR A 79 9.31 -16.54 30.52
CA TYR A 79 10.56 -15.95 31.03
C TYR A 79 10.47 -14.42 30.92
N ASN A 80 10.75 -13.75 32.02
CA ASN A 80 10.73 -12.32 32.08
C ASN A 80 12.11 -11.80 32.50
N ASP A 81 12.97 -11.49 31.50
CA ASP A 81 14.20 -10.76 31.76
C ASP A 81 14.14 -9.35 31.18
N TYR A 82 13.86 -8.46 32.06
CA TYR A 82 13.61 -7.09 31.69
C TYR A 82 14.87 -6.21 31.71
N ASP A 83 15.84 -6.57 32.54
CA ASP A 83 16.94 -5.67 32.88
C ASP A 83 18.10 -5.66 31.87
N ALA A 84 18.11 -6.56 30.88
CA ALA A 84 19.23 -6.73 29.95
C ALA A 84 19.58 -5.48 29.13
N TYR A 85 18.64 -4.54 29.00
CA TYR A 85 18.77 -3.44 28.06
C TYR A 85 18.59 -2.04 28.64
N LYS A 86 18.40 -1.88 29.96
CA LYS A 86 18.24 -0.54 30.53
C LYS A 86 19.38 -0.15 31.49
N PRO A 87 19.81 1.12 31.44
CA PRO A 87 20.76 1.64 32.42
C PRO A 87 20.25 1.44 33.86
N GLU A 88 21.15 1.19 34.80
CA GLU A 88 20.80 0.92 36.21
C GLU A 88 19.87 1.96 36.86
N LYS A 89 19.96 3.22 36.43
CA LYS A 89 19.10 4.31 36.92
C LYS A 89 17.61 4.16 36.57
N ASP A 90 17.27 3.34 35.57
CA ASP A 90 15.90 3.18 35.08
C ASP A 90 15.26 1.88 35.58
N LYS A 91 15.97 1.13 36.45
CA LYS A 91 15.51 -0.21 36.92
C LYS A 91 14.43 -0.18 38.00
N ALA A 92 14.21 0.97 38.64
CA ALA A 92 13.41 1.05 39.87
C ALA A 92 11.89 1.18 39.66
N ASP A 93 11.42 1.51 38.47
CA ASP A 93 10.04 1.99 38.26
C ASP A 93 9.10 1.04 37.51
N TYR A 94 9.49 -0.20 37.26
CA TYR A 94 8.68 -1.11 36.46
C TYR A 94 8.06 -2.19 37.35
N GLY A 95 6.77 -2.04 37.57
CA GLY A 95 5.95 -2.98 38.34
C GLY A 95 5.95 -4.40 37.79
N VAL A 96 5.28 -5.29 38.50
CA VAL A 96 5.10 -6.69 38.10
C VAL A 96 4.57 -6.73 36.66
N ARG A 97 5.32 -7.33 35.77
CA ARG A 97 4.88 -7.53 34.39
C ARG A 97 3.76 -8.54 34.37
N LYS A 98 2.75 -8.21 33.64
CA LYS A 98 1.56 -9.03 33.50
C LYS A 98 1.36 -9.38 32.06
N VAL A 99 1.10 -10.63 31.82
CA VAL A 99 0.75 -11.20 30.52
C VAL A 99 -0.70 -11.63 30.58
N ARG A 100 -1.53 -11.01 29.80
CA ARG A 100 -2.91 -11.47 29.64
C ARG A 100 -2.96 -12.55 28.58
N VAL A 101 -3.45 -13.72 28.97
CA VAL A 101 -3.61 -14.87 28.08
C VAL A 101 -5.10 -15.14 27.88
N LYS A 102 -5.52 -15.25 26.65
CA LYS A 102 -6.88 -15.59 26.27
C LYS A 102 -6.86 -16.81 25.37
N MET A 103 -7.81 -17.73 25.56
CA MET A 103 -7.96 -18.93 24.73
C MET A 103 -9.43 -19.18 24.43
N GLY A 104 -9.69 -19.90 23.34
CA GLY A 104 -11.04 -20.27 22.91
C GLY A 104 -11.43 -19.61 21.58
N THR A 105 -12.68 -19.19 21.47
CA THR A 105 -13.21 -18.53 20.27
C THR A 105 -12.68 -17.11 20.18
N PRO A 106 -11.99 -16.72 19.10
CA PRO A 106 -11.50 -15.34 18.93
C PRO A 106 -12.60 -14.29 19.15
N PHE A 107 -12.24 -13.25 19.90
CA PHE A 107 -13.10 -12.13 20.31
C PHE A 107 -14.19 -12.46 21.34
N SER A 108 -14.50 -13.74 21.63
CA SER A 108 -15.37 -14.17 22.72
C SER A 108 -14.61 -14.70 23.93
N TRP A 109 -13.49 -15.35 23.71
CA TRP A 109 -12.48 -15.80 24.67
C TRP A 109 -13.05 -16.42 25.97
N GLU A 110 -13.28 -17.71 25.96
CA GLU A 110 -13.81 -18.46 27.11
C GLU A 110 -12.82 -18.57 28.28
N TYR A 111 -11.52 -18.52 28.00
CA TYR A 111 -10.44 -18.38 28.98
C TYR A 111 -9.83 -16.99 28.89
N ASN A 112 -9.63 -16.30 30.01
CA ASN A 112 -9.06 -14.97 30.06
C ASN A 112 -8.41 -14.72 31.43
N GLU A 113 -7.11 -14.94 31.51
CA GLU A 113 -6.35 -14.87 32.74
C GLU A 113 -5.19 -13.86 32.61
N GLU A 114 -4.85 -13.21 33.70
CA GLU A 114 -3.69 -12.34 33.81
C GLU A 114 -2.62 -13.07 34.60
N LEU A 115 -1.51 -13.39 33.92
CA LEU A 115 -0.36 -14.08 34.49
C LEU A 115 0.68 -13.08 34.93
N ALA A 116 1.32 -13.31 36.08
CA ALA A 116 2.38 -12.45 36.63
C ALA A 116 3.69 -13.26 36.77
N PRO A 117 4.52 -13.36 35.71
CA PRO A 117 5.76 -14.10 35.77
C PRO A 117 6.78 -13.42 36.70
N GLU A 118 7.54 -14.25 37.41
CA GLU A 118 8.65 -13.77 38.24
C GLU A 118 9.78 -13.24 37.36
N GLN A 119 10.44 -12.18 37.85
CA GLN A 119 11.56 -11.59 37.12
C GLN A 119 12.78 -12.51 37.11
N ARG A 120 13.48 -12.59 35.97
CA ARG A 120 14.69 -13.40 35.74
C ARG A 120 14.53 -14.86 36.08
N LYS A 121 13.33 -15.40 35.84
CA LYS A 121 13.00 -16.78 36.13
C LYS A 121 11.94 -17.30 35.18
N TRP A 122 12.08 -18.55 34.81
CA TRP A 122 10.99 -19.28 34.18
C TRP A 122 9.85 -19.47 35.16
N THR A 123 8.69 -18.95 34.86
CA THR A 123 7.50 -19.12 35.69
C THR A 123 6.50 -19.98 34.93
N GLY A 124 6.17 -21.13 35.50
CA GLY A 124 5.20 -22.06 34.93
C GLY A 124 3.77 -21.76 35.39
N PHE A 125 2.84 -21.82 34.47
CA PHE A 125 1.40 -21.68 34.71
C PHE A 125 0.68 -22.91 34.21
N GLU A 126 0.02 -23.63 35.13
CA GLU A 126 -0.78 -24.79 34.77
C GLU A 126 -2.14 -24.35 34.25
N THR A 127 -2.63 -25.02 33.21
CA THR A 127 -3.95 -24.82 32.64
C THR A 127 -4.50 -26.14 32.11
N SER A 128 -5.74 -26.16 31.75
CA SER A 128 -6.38 -27.32 31.10
C SER A 128 -7.46 -26.81 30.17
N PHE A 129 -7.05 -26.36 28.98
CA PHE A 129 -7.99 -25.73 28.03
C PHE A 129 -7.81 -26.28 26.63
N LYS A 130 -8.91 -26.65 25.98
CA LYS A 130 -8.92 -27.13 24.60
C LYS A 130 -9.14 -25.96 23.66
N THR A 131 -8.15 -25.66 22.79
CA THR A 131 -8.22 -24.51 21.88
C THR A 131 -7.44 -24.70 20.61
N ARG A 132 -7.76 -23.90 19.60
CA ARG A 132 -6.95 -23.60 18.42
C ARG A 132 -6.27 -22.24 18.53
N TYR A 133 -6.81 -21.32 19.34
CA TYR A 133 -6.39 -19.93 19.36
C TYR A 133 -5.92 -19.52 20.75
N ILE A 134 -4.76 -18.86 20.81
CA ILE A 134 -4.19 -18.32 22.04
C ILE A 134 -3.79 -16.88 21.77
N SER A 135 -4.42 -15.93 22.45
CA SER A 135 -4.09 -14.51 22.35
C SER A 135 -3.27 -14.08 23.55
N PHE A 136 -2.21 -13.33 23.28
CA PHE A 136 -1.35 -12.72 24.28
C PHE A 136 -1.45 -11.20 24.18
N SER A 137 -1.52 -10.52 25.33
CA SER A 137 -1.43 -9.08 25.38
C SER A 137 -0.63 -8.62 26.58
N PHE A 138 0.03 -7.48 26.43
CA PHE A 138 0.99 -6.91 27.38
C PHE A 138 0.74 -5.42 27.55
N ASN A 139 0.80 -4.92 28.77
CA ASN A 139 0.64 -3.50 29.04
C ASN A 139 1.99 -2.75 28.90
N ASN A 140 1.98 -1.59 28.27
CA ASN A 140 3.05 -0.59 28.34
C ASN A 140 4.47 -1.12 28.12
N ASN A 141 4.77 -1.72 26.97
CA ASN A 141 6.12 -2.25 26.68
C ASN A 141 6.62 -3.33 27.66
N GLN A 142 5.73 -4.01 28.33
CA GLN A 142 6.08 -5.01 29.34
C GLN A 142 6.05 -6.45 28.78
N ALA A 143 6.43 -6.59 27.51
CA ALA A 143 6.53 -7.91 26.90
C ALA A 143 7.50 -8.80 27.68
N PRO A 144 7.19 -10.09 27.87
CA PRO A 144 8.14 -11.06 28.40
C PRO A 144 9.27 -11.28 27.37
N SER A 145 10.33 -11.94 27.79
CA SER A 145 11.42 -12.28 26.90
C SER A 145 11.08 -13.50 26.05
N GLU A 146 10.50 -14.51 26.68
CA GLU A 146 10.16 -15.78 26.01
C GLU A 146 8.86 -16.39 26.55
N ILE A 147 8.18 -17.14 25.67
CA ILE A 147 6.95 -17.89 25.98
C ILE A 147 7.11 -19.32 25.44
N LEU A 148 6.79 -20.31 26.27
CA LEU A 148 6.68 -21.70 25.88
C LEU A 148 5.27 -22.21 26.15
N ILE A 149 4.71 -22.95 25.21
CA ILE A 149 3.38 -23.53 25.29
C ILE A 149 3.50 -25.05 25.26
N TYR A 150 2.89 -25.72 26.22
CA TYR A 150 2.87 -27.18 26.31
C TYR A 150 1.44 -27.71 26.20
N GLY A 151 1.31 -28.84 25.51
CA GLY A 151 0.04 -29.50 25.31
C GLY A 151 0.16 -30.74 24.43
N TYR A 152 -0.94 -31.20 23.94
CA TYR A 152 -1.00 -32.27 22.93
C TYR A 152 -2.14 -32.00 21.95
N LYS A 153 -1.91 -32.32 20.69
CA LYS A 153 -2.92 -32.18 19.65
C LYS A 153 -4.04 -33.20 19.85
N VAL A 154 -5.28 -32.74 19.81
CA VAL A 154 -6.48 -33.55 19.94
C VAL A 154 -7.25 -33.71 18.65
N GLU A 155 -7.02 -32.79 17.69
CA GLU A 155 -7.67 -32.81 16.39
C GLU A 155 -6.77 -32.12 15.35
N ASP A 156 -6.57 -32.78 14.20
CA ASP A 156 -5.90 -32.18 13.06
C ASP A 156 -6.85 -31.29 12.27
N ILE A 157 -6.30 -30.24 11.67
CA ILE A 157 -7.02 -29.35 10.76
C ILE A 157 -6.30 -29.41 9.40
N ASP A 158 -7.06 -29.54 8.34
CA ASP A 158 -6.50 -29.45 6.99
C ASP A 158 -6.11 -27.99 6.71
N LEU A 159 -4.80 -27.75 6.62
CA LEU A 159 -4.20 -26.47 6.30
C LEU A 159 -3.71 -26.42 4.85
N THR A 160 -4.07 -27.38 4.02
CA THR A 160 -3.67 -27.40 2.60
C THR A 160 -4.17 -26.13 1.91
N PRO A 161 -3.25 -25.28 1.39
CA PRO A 161 -3.68 -24.09 0.69
C PRO A 161 -4.54 -24.44 -0.53
N PRO A 162 -5.61 -23.72 -0.81
CA PRO A 162 -6.38 -23.95 -2.02
C PRO A 162 -5.53 -23.70 -3.27
N PRO A 163 -5.85 -24.36 -4.40
CA PRO A 163 -5.14 -24.12 -5.65
C PRO A 163 -5.31 -22.67 -6.10
N LYS A 164 -4.25 -22.11 -6.70
CA LYS A 164 -4.32 -20.78 -7.30
C LYS A 164 -5.40 -20.74 -8.36
N LYS A 165 -6.18 -19.67 -8.37
CA LYS A 165 -7.13 -19.37 -9.44
C LYS A 165 -6.48 -18.36 -10.39
N PRO A 166 -6.47 -18.61 -11.71
CA PRO A 166 -5.92 -17.67 -12.67
C PRO A 166 -6.60 -16.32 -12.53
N HIS A 167 -5.81 -15.27 -12.30
CA HIS A 167 -6.33 -13.92 -12.30
C HIS A 167 -6.68 -13.50 -13.73
N LYS A 168 -7.85 -12.90 -13.92
CA LYS A 168 -8.29 -12.46 -15.24
C LYS A 168 -7.49 -11.22 -15.65
N LYS A 169 -6.70 -11.35 -16.73
CA LYS A 169 -6.01 -10.19 -17.32
C LYS A 169 -7.03 -9.10 -17.66
N LYS A 170 -6.74 -7.86 -17.27
CA LYS A 170 -7.58 -6.70 -17.52
C LYS A 170 -7.01 -5.83 -18.62
N ASP A 171 -7.88 -5.08 -19.24
CA ASP A 171 -7.58 -3.97 -20.12
C ASP A 171 -6.88 -2.86 -19.32
N LEU A 172 -5.84 -2.27 -19.89
CA LEU A 172 -5.04 -1.22 -19.28
C LEU A 172 -5.67 0.18 -19.39
N GLY A 173 -6.94 0.27 -19.76
CA GLY A 173 -7.66 1.53 -20.02
C GLY A 173 -7.76 2.49 -18.82
N SER A 174 -7.54 1.99 -17.59
CA SER A 174 -7.49 2.79 -16.36
C SER A 174 -6.24 2.50 -15.54
N PHE A 175 -5.16 2.05 -16.18
CA PHE A 175 -3.98 1.55 -15.49
C PHE A 175 -2.94 2.64 -15.21
N VAL A 176 -2.58 3.45 -16.23
CA VAL A 176 -1.56 4.49 -16.10
C VAL A 176 -2.18 5.67 -15.37
N GLY A 177 -1.73 5.92 -14.16
CA GLY A 177 -2.31 6.92 -13.27
C GLY A 177 -1.28 7.82 -12.59
N MET A 178 -1.77 8.87 -11.96
CA MET A 178 -0.98 9.76 -11.11
C MET A 178 -1.80 10.27 -9.94
N ASN A 179 -1.11 10.66 -8.89
CA ASN A 179 -1.69 11.49 -7.84
C ASN A 179 -1.80 12.93 -8.33
N ALA A 180 -2.99 13.54 -8.17
CA ALA A 180 -3.25 14.88 -8.66
C ALA A 180 -4.14 15.68 -7.71
N PHE A 181 -4.25 16.99 -7.98
CA PHE A 181 -5.03 17.92 -7.18
C PHE A 181 -6.18 18.49 -8.00
N ILE A 182 -7.28 18.81 -7.34
CA ILE A 182 -8.48 19.39 -7.99
C ILE A 182 -8.17 20.65 -8.84
N ASN A 183 -7.14 21.38 -8.49
CA ASN A 183 -6.75 22.61 -9.19
C ASN A 183 -5.62 22.43 -10.21
N ASP A 184 -5.26 21.20 -10.55
CA ASP A 184 -4.34 20.94 -11.66
C ASP A 184 -5.02 21.23 -13.00
N ALA A 185 -4.23 21.74 -13.96
CA ALA A 185 -4.74 22.05 -15.28
C ALA A 185 -5.15 20.77 -16.04
N ASP A 186 -6.22 20.85 -16.81
CA ASP A 186 -6.77 19.72 -17.56
C ASP A 186 -5.77 19.06 -18.52
N ASP A 187 -4.86 19.83 -19.10
CA ASP A 187 -3.83 19.30 -19.99
C ASP A 187 -2.79 18.45 -19.25
N ILE A 188 -2.56 18.72 -17.95
CA ILE A 188 -1.73 17.89 -17.09
C ILE A 188 -2.48 16.61 -16.73
N ASN A 189 -3.76 16.72 -16.34
CA ASN A 189 -4.58 15.57 -16.02
C ASN A 189 -4.70 14.55 -17.18
N ARG A 190 -4.66 15.02 -18.41
CA ARG A 190 -4.68 14.18 -19.62
C ARG A 190 -3.39 13.37 -19.86
N ALA A 191 -2.34 13.57 -19.07
CA ALA A 191 -1.14 12.73 -19.14
C ALA A 191 -1.43 11.26 -18.78
N VAL A 192 -2.52 11.01 -18.09
CA VAL A 192 -2.91 9.70 -17.58
C VAL A 192 -4.37 9.37 -17.89
N ASN A 193 -4.81 8.14 -17.62
CA ASN A 193 -6.21 7.71 -17.70
C ASN A 193 -6.80 7.31 -16.34
N TYR A 194 -6.02 7.47 -15.28
CA TYR A 194 -6.43 7.27 -13.89
C TYR A 194 -5.83 8.36 -13.00
N ILE A 195 -6.63 8.95 -12.13
CA ILE A 195 -6.20 9.95 -11.15
C ILE A 195 -6.58 9.47 -9.76
N ARG A 196 -5.59 9.44 -8.87
CA ARG A 196 -5.82 9.39 -7.44
C ARG A 196 -5.86 10.83 -6.92
N GLU A 197 -7.03 11.28 -6.53
CA GLU A 197 -7.25 12.67 -6.07
C GLU A 197 -7.23 12.75 -4.55
N TYR A 198 -6.40 13.64 -4.00
CA TYR A 198 -6.41 13.92 -2.57
C TYR A 198 -7.63 14.75 -2.20
N HIS A 199 -8.58 14.11 -1.51
CA HIS A 199 -9.83 14.70 -1.09
C HIS A 199 -9.88 14.87 0.44
N PRO A 200 -9.46 16.03 0.99
CA PRO A 200 -9.60 16.27 2.42
C PRO A 200 -11.09 16.36 2.80
N TRP A 201 -11.57 15.38 3.55
CA TRP A 201 -12.99 15.29 3.87
C TRP A 201 -13.56 16.53 4.58
N LEU A 202 -12.75 17.23 5.40
CA LEU A 202 -13.14 18.46 6.08
C LEU A 202 -13.47 19.64 5.13
N TRP A 203 -13.09 19.53 3.87
CA TRP A 203 -13.48 20.55 2.88
C TRP A 203 -14.91 20.37 2.38
N THR A 204 -15.48 19.21 2.57
CA THR A 204 -16.73 18.81 1.94
C THR A 204 -17.75 18.24 2.92
N THR A 205 -17.39 17.99 4.17
CA THR A 205 -18.27 17.30 5.11
C THR A 205 -18.40 18.02 6.45
N VAL A 206 -19.63 18.03 6.98
CA VAL A 206 -19.95 18.51 8.32
C VAL A 206 -20.43 17.33 9.15
N PRO A 207 -19.60 16.81 10.07
CA PRO A 207 -20.05 15.79 11.01
C PRO A 207 -21.12 16.35 11.95
N ASN A 208 -22.19 15.58 12.14
CA ASN A 208 -23.28 15.92 13.07
C ASN A 208 -23.66 14.67 13.87
N GLY A 209 -22.89 14.36 14.89
CA GLY A 209 -23.01 13.10 15.63
C GLY A 209 -22.74 11.90 14.73
N GLU A 210 -23.75 11.02 14.58
CA GLU A 210 -23.69 9.86 13.69
C GLU A 210 -24.02 10.20 12.22
N ALA A 211 -24.67 11.34 11.99
CA ALA A 211 -25.00 11.83 10.65
C ALA A 211 -23.85 12.68 10.07
N THR A 212 -23.88 12.87 8.77
CA THR A 212 -22.93 13.75 8.09
C THR A 212 -23.60 14.37 6.87
N THR A 213 -23.54 15.70 6.78
CA THR A 213 -23.94 16.43 5.57
C THR A 213 -22.75 16.69 4.67
N ILE A 214 -22.98 16.81 3.37
CA ILE A 214 -21.94 17.12 2.40
C ILE A 214 -22.19 18.44 1.67
N ALA A 215 -21.09 19.14 1.34
CA ALA A 215 -21.08 20.35 0.52
C ALA A 215 -20.03 20.22 -0.58
N MET A 216 -20.48 20.01 -1.82
CA MET A 216 -19.61 19.67 -2.94
C MET A 216 -19.54 20.76 -4.00
N ASN A 217 -20.57 21.59 -4.10
CA ASN A 217 -20.66 22.69 -5.05
C ASN A 217 -21.43 23.88 -4.46
N PRO A 218 -20.73 24.90 -3.97
CA PRO A 218 -19.30 24.90 -3.64
C PRO A 218 -18.99 24.05 -2.39
N SER A 219 -17.70 23.67 -2.24
CA SER A 219 -17.20 23.06 -1.01
C SER A 219 -17.40 23.96 0.21
N LEU A 220 -17.27 23.43 1.45
CA LEU A 220 -17.45 24.20 2.70
C LEU A 220 -16.59 25.47 2.75
N ASN A 221 -15.34 25.37 2.30
CA ASN A 221 -14.44 26.51 2.23
C ASN A 221 -14.72 27.42 1.03
N LYS A 222 -15.76 27.12 0.22
CA LYS A 222 -16.19 27.85 -0.98
C LYS A 222 -15.11 28.00 -2.07
N MET A 223 -14.07 27.15 -2.03
CA MET A 223 -12.95 27.21 -2.96
C MET A 223 -13.12 26.29 -4.17
N TRP A 224 -13.85 25.17 -4.01
CA TRP A 224 -13.87 24.11 -4.99
C TRP A 224 -15.26 23.77 -5.49
N ASP A 225 -15.37 23.43 -6.75
CA ASP A 225 -16.52 22.80 -7.39
C ASP A 225 -16.17 21.37 -7.78
N PHE A 226 -16.44 20.41 -6.90
CA PHE A 226 -16.16 19.00 -7.15
C PHE A 226 -17.09 18.40 -8.21
N ASP A 227 -18.31 18.91 -8.37
CA ASP A 227 -19.23 18.46 -9.41
C ASP A 227 -18.65 18.73 -10.80
N ASP A 228 -18.15 19.96 -11.01
CA ASP A 228 -17.52 20.34 -12.29
C ASP A 228 -16.24 19.55 -12.52
N TYR A 229 -15.39 19.43 -11.52
CA TYR A 229 -14.13 18.70 -11.64
C TYR A 229 -14.35 17.25 -12.04
N TYR A 230 -15.19 16.48 -11.30
CA TYR A 230 -15.43 15.08 -11.62
C TYR A 230 -16.14 14.91 -12.95
N LYS A 231 -17.06 15.82 -13.31
CA LYS A 231 -17.70 15.82 -14.62
C LYS A 231 -16.69 15.97 -15.75
N ARG A 232 -15.79 16.98 -15.67
CA ARG A 232 -14.75 17.20 -16.69
C ARG A 232 -13.83 16.00 -16.84
N MET A 233 -13.36 15.41 -15.73
CA MET A 233 -12.50 14.23 -15.80
C MET A 233 -13.25 13.04 -16.43
N HIS A 234 -14.50 12.83 -16.07
CA HIS A 234 -15.35 11.80 -16.69
C HIS A 234 -15.51 12.02 -18.21
N GLU A 235 -15.77 13.26 -18.64
CA GLU A 235 -15.89 13.63 -20.07
C GLU A 235 -14.58 13.42 -20.85
N TYR A 236 -13.42 13.53 -20.18
CA TYR A 236 -12.12 13.20 -20.76
C TYR A 236 -11.79 11.69 -20.76
N GLY A 237 -12.65 10.86 -20.22
CA GLY A 237 -12.41 9.43 -20.07
C GLY A 237 -11.37 9.08 -19.00
N ILE A 238 -11.13 10.00 -18.06
CA ILE A 238 -10.19 9.81 -16.94
C ILE A 238 -10.97 9.29 -15.74
N ASN A 239 -10.56 8.15 -15.20
CA ASN A 239 -11.13 7.60 -13.98
C ASN A 239 -10.50 8.28 -12.76
N VAL A 240 -11.31 8.94 -11.94
CA VAL A 240 -10.86 9.53 -10.68
C VAL A 240 -11.23 8.60 -9.53
N CYS A 241 -10.28 8.37 -8.63
CA CYS A 241 -10.45 7.70 -7.35
C CYS A 241 -10.08 8.69 -6.23
N PRO A 242 -11.05 9.31 -5.58
CA PRO A 242 -10.78 10.17 -4.46
C PRO A 242 -10.22 9.38 -3.27
N THR A 243 -9.11 9.85 -2.72
CA THR A 243 -8.58 9.39 -1.43
C THR A 243 -9.13 10.32 -0.37
N ILE A 244 -10.15 9.86 0.34
CA ILE A 244 -10.85 10.67 1.33
C ILE A 244 -10.09 10.61 2.64
N SER A 245 -9.12 11.52 2.80
CA SER A 245 -8.24 11.54 3.95
C SER A 245 -8.63 12.58 4.98
N THR A 246 -8.41 12.24 6.24
CA THR A 246 -8.38 13.21 7.33
C THR A 246 -6.91 13.54 7.60
N HIS A 247 -6.52 14.80 7.50
CA HIS A 247 -5.14 15.18 7.75
C HIS A 247 -4.69 15.01 9.20
N HIS A 248 -5.61 14.77 10.13
CA HIS A 248 -5.26 14.81 11.54
C HIS A 248 -5.65 13.57 12.33
N LYS A 249 -6.82 13.10 12.26
CA LYS A 249 -7.28 11.95 13.03
C LYS A 249 -8.52 11.41 12.37
N ARG A 250 -8.63 10.12 12.39
CA ARG A 250 -9.93 9.56 12.20
C ARG A 250 -10.86 10.06 13.27
N THR A 251 -12.13 9.96 13.06
CA THR A 251 -13.17 10.36 13.99
C THR A 251 -13.99 9.14 14.41
N PRO A 252 -13.44 8.25 15.25
CA PRO A 252 -14.29 7.30 15.94
C PRO A 252 -15.27 8.04 16.82
N LYS A 253 -16.36 7.39 17.16
CA LYS A 253 -17.47 7.99 17.93
C LYS A 253 -17.01 8.63 19.26
N ASP A 254 -16.09 7.96 19.94
CA ASP A 254 -15.57 8.38 21.24
C ASP A 254 -14.28 9.22 21.14
N GLY A 255 -13.83 9.52 19.93
CA GLY A 255 -12.59 10.27 19.70
C GLY A 255 -11.31 9.43 19.88
N THR A 256 -11.40 8.12 20.12
CA THR A 256 -10.24 7.22 20.22
C THR A 256 -9.84 6.65 18.86
N CYS A 257 -8.63 6.15 18.78
CA CYS A 257 -8.15 5.44 17.60
C CYS A 257 -7.94 3.95 17.83
N ASP A 258 -8.37 3.43 18.94
CA ASP A 258 -8.11 2.06 19.38
C ASP A 258 -9.30 1.13 19.22
N SER A 259 -10.35 1.63 18.55
CA SER A 259 -11.60 0.88 18.48
C SER A 259 -11.58 -0.20 17.42
N THR A 260 -11.93 -1.41 17.82
CA THR A 260 -12.27 -2.53 16.95
C THR A 260 -13.78 -2.74 16.82
N ASP A 261 -14.60 -1.83 17.36
CA ASP A 261 -16.05 -1.82 17.16
C ASP A 261 -16.41 -0.98 15.92
N PRO A 262 -16.96 -1.58 14.88
CA PRO A 262 -17.39 -0.86 13.66
C PRO A 262 -18.28 0.36 13.93
N TYR A 263 -19.10 0.32 14.99
CA TYR A 263 -20.02 1.41 15.32
C TYR A 263 -19.32 2.76 15.56
N ASN A 264 -18.09 2.74 16.05
CA ASN A 264 -17.31 3.95 16.30
C ASN A 264 -17.01 4.77 15.03
N TYR A 265 -17.18 4.18 13.86
CA TYR A 265 -16.89 4.78 12.56
C TYR A 265 -18.16 5.20 11.78
N MET A 266 -19.32 5.26 12.46
CA MET A 266 -20.61 5.56 11.86
C MET A 266 -20.63 6.87 11.07
N SER A 267 -20.11 7.95 11.64
CA SER A 267 -20.11 9.27 11.00
C SER A 267 -19.35 9.27 9.68
N TYR A 268 -18.18 8.60 9.66
CA TYR A 268 -17.36 8.48 8.44
C TYR A 268 -18.06 7.62 7.37
N ALA A 269 -18.64 6.51 7.75
CA ALA A 269 -19.39 5.64 6.84
C ALA A 269 -20.66 6.31 6.30
N THR A 270 -21.30 7.16 7.09
CA THR A 270 -22.42 8.00 6.63
C THR A 270 -21.96 9.00 5.57
N MET A 271 -20.82 9.65 5.77
CA MET A 271 -20.22 10.53 4.76
C MET A 271 -19.95 9.78 3.46
N LEU A 272 -19.34 8.58 3.52
CA LEU A 272 -19.09 7.78 2.32
C LEU A 272 -20.39 7.40 1.60
N PHE A 273 -21.46 7.07 2.34
CA PHE A 273 -22.78 6.84 1.74
C PHE A 273 -23.25 8.08 0.96
N GLN A 274 -23.22 9.28 1.56
CA GLN A 274 -23.64 10.53 0.92
C GLN A 274 -22.80 10.84 -0.32
N PHE A 275 -21.49 10.66 -0.22
CA PHE A 275 -20.55 10.90 -1.32
C PHE A 275 -20.82 9.96 -2.51
N VAL A 276 -20.95 8.66 -2.25
CA VAL A 276 -21.21 7.67 -3.29
C VAL A 276 -22.62 7.77 -3.84
N ALA A 277 -23.60 8.11 -3.01
CA ALA A 277 -24.96 8.40 -3.47
C ALA A 277 -25.01 9.52 -4.50
N ARG A 278 -24.15 10.55 -4.34
CA ARG A 278 -24.06 11.65 -5.29
C ARG A 278 -23.32 11.25 -6.57
N TYR A 279 -22.13 10.64 -6.48
CA TYR A 279 -21.22 10.48 -7.60
C TYR A 279 -21.23 9.09 -8.25
N GLY A 280 -21.77 8.07 -7.57
CA GLY A 280 -21.93 6.71 -8.12
C GLY A 280 -22.99 6.63 -9.21
N HIS A 281 -23.27 5.42 -9.65
CA HIS A 281 -24.19 5.15 -10.78
C HIS A 281 -25.61 4.81 -10.34
N ASN A 282 -25.84 4.54 -9.05
CA ASN A 282 -27.15 4.17 -8.54
C ASN A 282 -28.09 5.39 -8.46
N LYS A 283 -29.09 5.42 -9.33
CA LYS A 283 -30.12 6.47 -9.39
C LYS A 283 -31.35 6.18 -8.53
N ASN A 284 -31.41 4.99 -7.90
CA ASN A 284 -32.59 4.51 -7.19
C ASN A 284 -32.48 4.70 -5.67
N ILE A 285 -31.72 5.69 -5.22
CA ILE A 285 -31.61 6.05 -3.80
C ILE A 285 -32.77 6.95 -3.42
N ASP A 286 -33.41 6.67 -2.27
CA ASP A 286 -34.46 7.52 -1.73
C ASP A 286 -33.90 8.93 -1.44
N PRO A 287 -34.45 10.00 -2.06
CA PRO A 287 -33.98 11.37 -1.84
C PRO A 287 -34.07 11.85 -0.38
N GLU A 288 -34.93 11.25 0.45
CA GLU A 288 -35.03 11.58 1.87
C GLU A 288 -33.79 11.16 2.67
N LEU A 289 -33.00 10.19 2.15
CA LEU A 289 -31.75 9.76 2.76
C LEU A 289 -30.59 10.72 2.47
N ILE A 290 -30.76 11.63 1.49
CA ILE A 290 -29.66 12.50 1.07
C ILE A 290 -29.59 13.73 1.98
N GLN A 291 -28.44 13.87 2.61
CA GLN A 291 -28.11 14.92 3.55
C GLN A 291 -27.04 15.84 2.95
N VAL A 292 -27.45 17.06 2.63
CA VAL A 292 -26.56 18.09 2.10
C VAL A 292 -26.55 19.29 3.05
N ASP A 293 -25.46 20.05 3.04
CA ASP A 293 -25.33 21.28 3.80
C ASP A 293 -26.29 22.37 3.28
N GLU A 294 -26.54 23.38 4.09
CA GLU A 294 -27.47 24.46 3.73
C GLU A 294 -27.09 25.14 2.41
N GLY A 295 -28.06 25.28 1.52
CA GLY A 295 -27.85 25.85 0.18
C GLY A 295 -27.26 24.92 -0.86
N GLN A 296 -26.96 23.67 -0.52
CA GLN A 296 -26.50 22.66 -1.47
C GLN A 296 -27.65 21.96 -2.20
N GLU A 297 -27.45 21.65 -3.47
CA GLU A 297 -28.43 20.88 -4.26
C GLU A 297 -28.27 19.37 -3.99
N LYS A 298 -29.40 18.70 -3.69
CA LYS A 298 -29.44 17.23 -3.61
C LYS A 298 -29.28 16.64 -5.01
N LYS A 299 -28.22 15.87 -5.24
CA LYS A 299 -27.95 15.14 -6.50
C LYS A 299 -27.73 13.68 -6.19
N ILE A 300 -28.20 12.80 -7.07
CA ILE A 300 -28.14 11.35 -6.91
C ILE A 300 -27.68 10.73 -8.23
N GLY A 301 -26.71 9.83 -8.14
CA GLY A 301 -26.31 8.97 -9.26
C GLY A 301 -25.79 9.73 -10.47
N LEU A 302 -24.89 10.72 -10.26
CA LEU A 302 -24.27 11.50 -11.35
C LEU A 302 -23.42 10.63 -12.27
N GLY A 303 -22.92 9.49 -11.78
CA GLY A 303 -22.18 8.52 -12.59
C GLY A 303 -20.77 8.97 -12.99
N TYR A 304 -20.17 9.89 -12.26
CA TYR A 304 -18.84 10.41 -12.57
C TYR A 304 -17.70 9.57 -11.99
N LEU A 305 -17.97 8.89 -10.88
CA LEU A 305 -16.99 8.09 -10.16
C LEU A 305 -17.40 6.64 -10.06
N ASN A 306 -16.42 5.74 -10.01
CA ASN A 306 -16.64 4.30 -9.85
C ASN A 306 -15.83 3.68 -8.70
N ALA A 307 -14.94 4.45 -8.07
CA ALA A 307 -14.10 3.98 -6.98
C ALA A 307 -13.74 5.10 -6.01
N LEU A 308 -13.43 4.73 -4.78
CA LEU A 308 -12.80 5.60 -3.78
C LEU A 308 -11.83 4.82 -2.88
N GLU A 309 -10.98 5.57 -2.21
CA GLU A 309 -10.04 5.11 -1.20
C GLU A 309 -10.34 5.80 0.13
N PRO A 310 -10.66 5.06 1.21
CA PRO A 310 -11.17 5.69 2.44
C PRO A 310 -10.15 6.48 3.24
N LEU A 311 -8.87 6.07 3.22
CA LEU A 311 -7.79 6.71 4.00
C LEU A 311 -6.49 6.68 3.20
N ASN A 312 -5.51 7.46 3.65
CA ASN A 312 -4.13 7.42 3.18
C ASN A 312 -3.21 6.87 4.27
N GLU A 313 -2.45 5.83 3.97
CA GLU A 313 -1.42 5.23 4.82
C GLU A 313 -1.84 5.02 6.30
N PRO A 314 -2.98 4.34 6.53
CA PRO A 314 -3.49 4.15 7.89
C PRO A 314 -2.56 3.29 8.77
N ASP A 315 -1.68 2.50 8.16
CA ASP A 315 -0.65 1.67 8.78
C ASP A 315 0.69 2.41 8.98
N GLY A 316 0.73 3.71 8.70
CA GLY A 316 1.91 4.55 8.85
C GLY A 316 2.24 4.85 10.31
N THR A 317 3.32 4.24 10.83
CA THR A 317 3.72 4.37 12.23
C THR A 317 4.29 5.74 12.59
N TRP A 318 4.80 6.48 11.62
CA TRP A 318 5.41 7.81 11.82
C TRP A 318 4.42 8.91 12.20
N SER A 319 3.13 8.69 11.98
CA SER A 319 2.09 9.68 12.28
C SER A 319 1.60 9.63 13.73
N GLY A 320 2.14 8.73 14.56
CA GLY A 320 1.77 8.54 15.95
C GLY A 320 0.53 7.65 16.13
N ARG A 321 0.31 7.18 17.38
CA ARG A 321 -0.75 6.21 17.70
C ARG A 321 -2.15 6.70 17.31
N GLU A 322 -2.39 7.98 17.38
CA GLU A 322 -3.69 8.56 17.06
C GLU A 322 -4.08 8.47 15.57
N GLN A 323 -3.09 8.30 14.69
CA GLN A 323 -3.32 8.16 13.25
C GLN A 323 -3.07 6.75 12.73
N TYR A 324 -2.38 5.93 13.51
CA TYR A 324 -2.13 4.54 13.18
C TYR A 324 -3.36 3.68 13.43
N PHE A 325 -3.77 2.90 12.45
CA PHE A 325 -4.73 1.84 12.61
C PHE A 325 -4.01 0.50 12.76
N SER A 326 -4.30 -0.24 13.82
CA SER A 326 -3.95 -1.65 13.83
C SER A 326 -4.76 -2.42 12.76
N PRO A 327 -4.32 -3.61 12.34
CA PRO A 327 -5.07 -4.40 11.37
C PRO A 327 -6.54 -4.63 11.77
N PHE A 328 -6.79 -4.86 13.07
CA PHE A 328 -8.14 -5.07 13.56
C PHE A 328 -8.98 -3.78 13.55
N GLU A 329 -8.38 -2.66 13.91
CA GLU A 329 -9.03 -1.36 13.83
C GLU A 329 -9.35 -0.97 12.39
N LEU A 330 -8.41 -1.19 11.45
CA LEU A 330 -8.66 -0.93 10.04
C LEU A 330 -9.75 -1.83 9.47
N ALA A 331 -9.75 -3.12 9.83
CA ALA A 331 -10.79 -4.05 9.40
C ALA A 331 -12.18 -3.65 9.93
N ALA A 332 -12.27 -3.19 11.19
CA ALA A 332 -13.50 -2.68 11.79
C ALA A 332 -14.00 -1.40 11.10
N PHE A 333 -13.09 -0.45 10.88
CA PHE A 333 -13.36 0.78 10.12
C PHE A 333 -13.88 0.48 8.72
N LEU A 334 -13.15 -0.34 7.96
CA LEU A 334 -13.55 -0.71 6.60
C LEU A 334 -14.87 -1.49 6.58
N SER A 335 -15.13 -2.33 7.59
CA SER A 335 -16.40 -3.06 7.68
C SER A 335 -17.61 -2.14 7.79
N MET A 336 -17.49 -1.04 8.53
CA MET A 336 -18.54 -0.03 8.59
C MET A 336 -18.64 0.74 7.28
N CYS A 337 -17.50 1.17 6.73
CA CYS A 337 -17.42 1.97 5.50
C CYS A 337 -17.86 1.21 4.25
N TYR A 338 -17.64 -0.10 4.20
CA TYR A 338 -17.97 -0.93 3.05
C TYR A 338 -19.46 -1.09 2.88
N ASP A 339 -20.12 -1.66 3.89
CA ASP A 339 -21.52 -2.09 3.76
C ASP A 339 -22.36 -1.92 5.06
N GLY A 340 -21.89 -1.11 6.01
CA GLY A 340 -22.58 -0.93 7.29
C GLY A 340 -22.48 -2.19 8.16
N HIS A 341 -21.32 -2.85 8.15
CA HIS A 341 -21.05 -4.10 8.86
C HIS A 341 -22.05 -5.21 8.49
N CYS A 342 -21.98 -5.64 7.22
CA CYS A 342 -22.93 -6.60 6.62
C CYS A 342 -24.40 -6.16 6.72
N GLY A 343 -24.68 -4.87 6.56
CA GLY A 343 -26.02 -4.32 6.60
C GLY A 343 -26.68 -4.32 7.99
N LYS A 344 -25.93 -4.52 9.07
CA LYS A 344 -26.37 -4.33 10.45
C LYS A 344 -26.80 -2.89 10.67
N TYR A 345 -26.03 -1.95 10.11
CA TYR A 345 -26.36 -0.52 10.10
C TYR A 345 -26.83 -0.12 8.71
N LYS A 346 -27.94 0.63 8.65
CA LYS A 346 -28.60 0.98 7.38
C LYS A 346 -28.27 2.40 6.94
N ASN A 347 -28.29 2.61 5.62
CA ASN A 347 -28.04 3.90 4.97
C ASN A 347 -26.62 4.44 5.25
N VAL A 348 -25.65 3.53 5.37
CA VAL A 348 -24.24 3.85 5.60
C VAL A 348 -23.35 2.97 4.75
N GLY A 349 -22.16 3.50 4.43
CA GLY A 349 -21.15 2.78 3.66
C GLY A 349 -21.42 2.78 2.15
N VAL A 350 -20.36 2.40 1.44
CA VAL A 350 -20.25 2.50 -0.02
C VAL A 350 -21.25 1.59 -0.73
N LYS A 351 -21.32 0.31 -0.33
CA LYS A 351 -22.13 -0.69 -1.04
C LYS A 351 -23.62 -0.52 -0.84
N GLN A 352 -24.05 0.17 0.22
CA GLN A 352 -25.48 0.50 0.38
C GLN A 352 -25.90 1.69 -0.49
N ALA A 353 -24.95 2.60 -0.81
CA ALA A 353 -25.20 3.67 -1.76
C ALA A 353 -25.17 3.16 -3.21
N ASP A 354 -24.11 2.42 -3.58
CA ASP A 354 -23.97 1.80 -4.90
C ASP A 354 -23.26 0.45 -4.79
N PRO A 355 -23.97 -0.68 -5.00
CA PRO A 355 -23.39 -2.01 -4.85
C PRO A 355 -22.20 -2.29 -5.78
N ASN A 356 -22.12 -1.58 -6.92
CA ASN A 356 -21.06 -1.76 -7.91
C ASN A 356 -19.87 -0.81 -7.72
N PHE A 357 -19.97 0.14 -6.82
CA PHE A 357 -18.89 1.08 -6.55
C PHE A 357 -17.72 0.39 -5.85
N ILE A 358 -16.51 0.60 -6.32
CA ILE A 358 -15.29 -0.03 -5.79
C ILE A 358 -14.82 0.72 -4.55
N MET A 359 -14.55 0.01 -3.47
CA MET A 359 -13.88 0.56 -2.29
C MET A 359 -12.54 -0.15 -2.06
N SER A 360 -11.47 0.61 -2.09
CA SER A 360 -10.13 0.12 -1.75
C SER A 360 -9.97 -0.06 -0.23
N MET A 361 -9.01 -0.88 0.20
CA MET A 361 -8.66 -1.02 1.61
C MET A 361 -7.99 0.23 2.22
N SER A 362 -7.73 1.23 1.43
CA SER A 362 -6.81 2.35 1.66
C SER A 362 -5.39 2.04 1.16
N GLY A 363 -4.65 3.05 0.70
CA GLY A 363 -3.25 2.87 0.33
C GLY A 363 -2.40 2.60 1.56
N GLY A 364 -1.96 1.36 1.76
CA GLY A 364 -1.02 1.00 2.82
C GLY A 364 0.37 1.60 2.54
N ALA A 365 1.07 2.03 3.58
CA ALA A 365 2.42 2.59 3.49
C ALA A 365 3.45 1.59 2.92
N GLY A 366 3.09 0.33 2.85
CA GLY A 366 3.89 -0.74 2.28
C GLY A 366 3.07 -1.99 1.98
N LEU A 367 3.72 -2.96 1.35
CA LEU A 367 3.17 -4.28 1.10
C LEU A 367 3.45 -5.17 2.32
N ASN A 368 2.47 -5.37 3.18
CA ASN A 368 2.61 -6.18 4.39
C ASN A 368 1.58 -7.33 4.42
N PRO A 369 1.96 -8.55 3.99
CA PRO A 369 1.07 -9.71 4.00
C PRO A 369 0.53 -10.05 5.40
N ASN A 370 1.33 -9.87 6.45
CA ASN A 370 0.91 -10.16 7.81
C ASN A 370 -0.17 -9.20 8.30
N TYR A 371 -0.12 -7.94 7.86
CA TYR A 371 -1.18 -6.98 8.14
C TYR A 371 -2.51 -7.41 7.50
N LEU A 372 -2.47 -7.84 6.23
CA LEU A 372 -3.65 -8.36 5.51
C LEU A 372 -4.22 -9.63 6.15
N ARG A 373 -3.36 -10.56 6.57
CA ARG A 373 -3.78 -11.79 7.29
C ARG A 373 -4.47 -11.47 8.61
N ALA A 374 -3.99 -10.48 9.34
CA ALA A 374 -4.63 -10.03 10.58
C ALA A 374 -5.99 -9.36 10.31
N MET A 375 -6.12 -8.57 9.26
CA MET A 375 -7.43 -8.02 8.83
C MET A 375 -8.41 -9.14 8.44
N GLU A 376 -7.95 -10.15 7.70
CA GLU A 376 -8.74 -11.33 7.33
C GLU A 376 -9.20 -12.09 8.57
N PHE A 377 -8.30 -12.30 9.53
CA PHE A 377 -8.62 -12.95 10.80
C PHE A 377 -9.73 -12.20 11.55
N TRP A 378 -9.63 -10.87 11.66
CA TRP A 378 -10.68 -10.06 12.26
C TRP A 378 -12.01 -10.21 11.51
N ALA A 379 -11.99 -10.10 10.19
CA ALA A 379 -13.19 -10.20 9.36
C ALA A 379 -13.86 -11.57 9.49
N LYS A 380 -13.09 -12.65 9.46
CA LYS A 380 -13.56 -14.03 9.61
C LYS A 380 -14.33 -14.26 10.92
N HIS A 381 -13.95 -13.60 11.99
CA HIS A 381 -14.53 -13.82 13.31
C HIS A 381 -15.54 -12.73 13.75
N ASN A 382 -15.57 -11.59 13.11
CA ASN A 382 -16.46 -10.48 13.50
C ASN A 382 -17.51 -10.13 12.45
N ARG A 383 -17.28 -10.42 11.17
CA ARG A 383 -18.29 -10.18 10.13
C ARG A 383 -19.18 -11.42 9.95
N PRO A 384 -20.50 -11.25 9.82
CA PRO A 384 -21.41 -12.37 9.55
C PRO A 384 -21.10 -13.16 8.27
N ASP A 385 -20.54 -12.49 7.25
CA ASP A 385 -20.14 -13.13 5.99
C ASP A 385 -18.70 -13.66 6.00
N GLY A 386 -17.91 -13.34 7.02
CA GLY A 386 -16.51 -13.72 7.20
C GLY A 386 -15.56 -13.17 6.13
N LYS A 387 -15.99 -12.19 5.32
CA LYS A 387 -15.22 -11.68 4.18
C LYS A 387 -14.52 -10.36 4.50
N LEU A 388 -13.39 -10.13 3.81
CA LEU A 388 -12.72 -8.84 3.83
C LEU A 388 -13.64 -7.73 3.31
N PRO A 389 -13.73 -6.57 3.99
CA PRO A 389 -14.63 -5.49 3.67
C PRO A 389 -14.04 -4.47 2.70
N PHE A 390 -13.51 -4.91 1.57
CA PHE A 390 -13.00 -4.09 0.48
C PHE A 390 -12.92 -4.90 -0.83
N ASP A 391 -12.76 -4.20 -1.94
CA ASP A 391 -12.65 -4.80 -3.28
C ASP A 391 -11.20 -4.83 -3.79
N VAL A 392 -10.31 -4.05 -3.19
CA VAL A 392 -8.94 -3.80 -3.68
C VAL A 392 -7.95 -3.85 -2.54
N ILE A 393 -6.90 -4.64 -2.73
CA ILE A 393 -5.65 -4.55 -1.96
C ILE A 393 -4.85 -3.39 -2.54
N ASN A 394 -4.51 -2.41 -1.73
CA ASN A 394 -3.84 -1.20 -2.19
C ASN A 394 -2.62 -0.89 -1.31
N ALA A 395 -1.53 -0.50 -1.95
CA ALA A 395 -0.30 -0.17 -1.26
C ALA A 395 0.48 0.93 -1.96
N HIS A 396 1.47 1.46 -1.23
CA HIS A 396 2.49 2.38 -1.72
C HIS A 396 3.86 1.70 -1.69
N ARG A 397 4.69 1.95 -2.69
CA ARG A 397 6.04 1.45 -2.71
C ARG A 397 6.96 2.36 -3.51
N TYR A 398 8.03 2.78 -2.87
CA TYR A 398 9.07 3.59 -3.50
C TYR A 398 10.37 2.78 -3.60
N CYS A 399 10.95 2.71 -4.78
CA CYS A 399 12.21 2.01 -5.02
C CYS A 399 13.39 2.85 -4.57
N GLY A 400 13.93 2.51 -3.42
CA GLY A 400 15.08 3.17 -2.83
C GLY A 400 16.00 2.17 -2.15
N LYS A 401 17.28 2.51 -2.01
CA LYS A 401 18.30 1.71 -1.36
C LYS A 401 19.02 2.52 -0.30
N CYS A 402 19.29 1.89 0.82
CA CYS A 402 20.06 2.47 1.91
C CYS A 402 21.52 2.03 1.79
N TYR A 403 22.43 2.98 1.77
CA TYR A 403 23.87 2.76 1.76
C TYR A 403 24.50 3.31 3.03
N ASP A 404 25.60 2.69 3.46
CA ASP A 404 26.49 3.32 4.44
C ASP A 404 27.21 4.50 3.77
N LYS A 405 27.41 5.58 4.54
CA LYS A 405 28.08 6.78 4.05
C LYS A 405 29.41 6.50 3.35
N SER A 406 30.21 5.61 3.94
CA SER A 406 31.52 5.19 3.38
C SER A 406 31.42 4.41 2.05
N GLU A 407 30.27 3.86 1.70
CA GLU A 407 30.05 3.15 0.44
C GLU A 407 29.73 4.13 -0.67
N ILE A 408 28.90 5.13 -0.37
CA ILE A 408 28.55 6.18 -1.38
C ILE A 408 29.74 7.08 -1.69
N GLU A 409 30.56 7.42 -0.72
CA GLU A 409 31.79 8.20 -0.94
C GLU A 409 32.73 7.56 -1.97
N LYS A 410 32.64 6.25 -2.14
CA LYS A 410 33.41 5.50 -3.17
C LYS A 410 32.76 5.52 -4.56
N ILE A 411 31.48 5.76 -4.63
CA ILE A 411 30.69 5.65 -5.86
C ILE A 411 30.46 7.01 -6.51
N VAL A 412 30.35 8.07 -5.71
CA VAL A 412 30.01 9.41 -6.17
C VAL A 412 30.85 10.45 -5.44
N ASP A 413 31.40 11.40 -6.18
CA ASP A 413 32.11 12.57 -5.63
C ASP A 413 31.10 13.54 -5.02
N ILE A 414 30.69 13.28 -3.78
CA ILE A 414 29.63 14.03 -3.09
C ILE A 414 30.22 14.81 -1.93
N ASN A 415 29.86 16.08 -1.86
CA ASN A 415 30.08 16.88 -0.67
C ASN A 415 29.04 16.52 0.39
N ILE A 416 29.44 15.71 1.39
CA ILE A 416 28.59 15.06 2.38
C ILE A 416 28.13 16.01 3.49
N GLU A 417 28.74 17.22 3.60
CA GLU A 417 28.39 18.22 4.62
C GLU A 417 26.96 18.78 4.49
N ASP A 418 26.33 18.58 3.34
CA ASP A 418 24.98 19.10 3.04
C ASP A 418 23.83 18.22 3.56
N ARG A 419 24.08 17.24 4.42
CA ARG A 419 23.04 16.29 4.88
C ARG A 419 22.47 16.69 6.21
N GLY A 420 21.15 16.73 6.28
CA GLY A 420 20.43 16.74 7.55
C GLY A 420 20.69 15.46 8.32
N ASP A 421 20.51 15.52 9.62
CA ASP A 421 20.81 14.54 10.66
C ASP A 421 20.07 13.18 10.47
N GLN A 422 20.48 12.40 9.46
CA GLN A 422 20.02 11.02 9.21
C GLN A 422 21.08 9.97 9.62
N GLY A 423 22.07 10.36 10.40
CA GLY A 423 23.16 9.49 10.83
C GLY A 423 24.09 9.08 9.68
N ASP A 424 24.73 7.92 9.79
CA ASP A 424 25.70 7.41 8.82
C ASP A 424 25.08 6.73 7.59
N LYS A 425 23.77 6.84 7.38
CA LYS A 425 23.05 6.16 6.31
C LYS A 425 22.48 7.12 5.28
N ILE A 426 22.52 6.69 4.03
CA ILE A 426 22.10 7.46 2.85
C ILE A 426 21.11 6.66 2.04
N TYR A 427 19.95 7.22 1.80
CA TYR A 427 18.95 6.64 0.92
C TYR A 427 19.04 7.30 -0.46
N VAL A 428 19.00 6.49 -1.51
CA VAL A 428 18.95 6.95 -2.90
C VAL A 428 17.85 6.21 -3.65
N GLY A 429 17.24 6.87 -4.62
CA GLY A 429 16.36 6.20 -5.56
C GLY A 429 17.14 5.24 -6.45
N ILE A 430 16.56 4.09 -6.73
CA ILE A 430 17.08 3.06 -7.65
C ILE A 430 16.02 2.71 -8.68
N SER A 431 16.43 2.07 -9.78
CA SER A 431 15.47 1.63 -10.80
C SER A 431 14.46 0.62 -10.26
N PRO A 432 13.28 0.49 -10.88
CA PRO A 432 12.27 -0.45 -10.42
C PRO A 432 12.73 -1.92 -10.49
N GLU A 433 13.62 -2.28 -11.44
CA GLU A 433 14.21 -3.61 -11.52
C GLU A 433 15.18 -3.85 -10.35
N GLU A 434 16.06 -2.91 -10.06
CA GLU A 434 16.97 -3.00 -8.90
C GLU A 434 16.18 -3.03 -7.58
N GLY A 435 15.09 -2.27 -7.49
CA GLY A 435 14.16 -2.24 -6.37
C GLY A 435 13.31 -3.51 -6.25
N ASN A 436 13.46 -4.45 -7.18
CA ASN A 436 12.70 -5.71 -7.25
C ASN A 436 11.19 -5.50 -7.09
N ILE A 437 10.62 -4.56 -7.86
CA ILE A 437 9.19 -4.22 -7.74
C ILE A 437 8.30 -5.45 -8.02
N VAL A 438 8.67 -6.30 -8.96
CA VAL A 438 7.92 -7.52 -9.31
C VAL A 438 7.90 -8.49 -8.13
N GLY A 439 9.07 -8.84 -7.58
CA GLY A 439 9.17 -9.78 -6.47
C GLY A 439 8.49 -9.28 -5.19
N ALA A 440 8.38 -7.96 -5.01
CA ALA A 440 7.70 -7.39 -3.86
C ALA A 440 6.20 -7.73 -3.79
N PHE A 441 5.58 -8.06 -4.93
CA PHE A 441 4.15 -8.42 -4.99
C PHE A 441 3.89 -9.93 -4.94
N GLU A 442 4.91 -10.79 -5.06
CA GLU A 442 4.72 -12.25 -5.23
C GLU A 442 3.90 -12.88 -4.11
N GLU A 443 4.20 -12.56 -2.84
CA GLU A 443 3.52 -13.14 -1.69
C GLU A 443 2.05 -12.71 -1.62
N ILE A 444 1.77 -11.43 -1.84
CA ILE A 444 0.41 -10.89 -1.82
C ILE A 444 -0.42 -11.43 -2.99
N MET A 445 0.18 -11.55 -4.17
CA MET A 445 -0.48 -12.12 -5.34
C MET A 445 -0.78 -13.61 -5.15
N ASP A 446 0.17 -14.38 -4.59
CA ASP A 446 -0.06 -15.79 -4.26
C ASP A 446 -1.23 -15.94 -3.27
N TRP A 447 -1.23 -15.16 -2.19
CA TRP A 447 -2.29 -15.16 -1.21
C TRP A 447 -3.65 -14.74 -1.82
N ARG A 448 -3.70 -13.64 -2.61
CA ARG A 448 -4.89 -13.20 -3.31
C ARG A 448 -5.44 -14.29 -4.24
N ASP A 449 -4.59 -14.88 -5.09
CA ASP A 449 -4.99 -15.87 -6.10
C ASP A 449 -5.53 -17.17 -5.48
N ARG A 450 -5.07 -17.51 -4.27
CA ARG A 450 -5.55 -18.67 -3.53
C ARG A 450 -6.83 -18.40 -2.77
N TYR A 451 -6.87 -17.33 -2.00
CA TYR A 451 -7.90 -17.11 -1.00
C TYR A 451 -8.93 -16.05 -1.42
N HIS A 452 -8.53 -15.05 -2.19
CA HIS A 452 -9.34 -13.88 -2.55
C HIS A 452 -9.26 -13.51 -4.04
N PRO A 453 -9.51 -14.44 -4.99
CA PRO A 453 -9.24 -14.24 -6.42
C PRO A 453 -10.09 -13.14 -7.09
N ASN A 454 -11.06 -12.59 -6.37
CA ASN A 454 -11.90 -11.48 -6.85
C ASN A 454 -11.35 -10.11 -6.45
N LEU A 455 -10.37 -10.02 -5.55
CA LEU A 455 -9.76 -8.75 -5.17
C LEU A 455 -8.82 -8.25 -6.26
N GLU A 456 -8.88 -6.96 -6.53
CA GLU A 456 -7.88 -6.26 -7.35
C GLU A 456 -6.65 -5.92 -6.51
N ILE A 457 -5.53 -5.65 -7.16
CA ILE A 457 -4.31 -5.11 -6.54
C ILE A 457 -3.95 -3.82 -7.23
N TRP A 458 -3.86 -2.73 -6.47
CA TRP A 458 -3.44 -1.41 -6.96
C TRP A 458 -2.16 -0.96 -6.27
N LEU A 459 -1.33 -0.22 -7.00
CA LEU A 459 -0.21 0.54 -6.44
C LEU A 459 -0.49 2.03 -6.65
N THR A 460 -0.92 2.73 -5.61
CA THR A 460 -1.43 4.09 -5.74
C THR A 460 -0.43 5.18 -5.36
N GLU A 461 0.77 4.80 -4.95
CA GLU A 461 1.92 5.72 -4.89
C GLU A 461 3.23 5.00 -5.20
N PHE A 462 3.99 5.56 -6.11
CA PHE A 462 5.39 5.25 -6.42
C PHE A 462 6.01 6.45 -7.16
N GLY A 463 7.32 6.50 -7.26
CA GLY A 463 7.96 7.57 -8.01
C GLY A 463 9.31 8.00 -7.45
N TRP A 464 9.88 9.02 -8.08
CA TRP A 464 11.20 9.55 -7.77
C TRP A 464 11.22 11.06 -7.87
N ASP A 465 12.02 11.68 -6.99
CA ASP A 465 12.36 13.09 -7.07
C ASP A 465 13.38 13.39 -8.17
N THR A 466 13.36 14.59 -8.74
CA THR A 466 14.36 15.05 -9.71
C THR A 466 15.44 15.95 -9.10
N ASN A 467 15.29 16.34 -7.84
CA ASN A 467 16.34 17.04 -7.11
C ASN A 467 17.57 16.14 -6.97
N GLN A 468 18.73 16.66 -7.32
CA GLN A 468 19.99 15.90 -7.34
C GLN A 468 20.71 15.86 -6.00
N SER A 469 20.11 16.44 -4.96
CA SER A 469 20.63 16.36 -3.60
C SER A 469 20.40 14.98 -3.00
N TYR A 470 21.41 14.43 -2.37
CA TYR A 470 21.28 13.20 -1.61
C TYR A 470 20.55 13.34 -0.27
N LYS A 471 20.01 14.52 0.03
CA LYS A 471 19.07 14.74 1.13
C LYS A 471 17.70 14.12 0.87
N THR A 472 17.38 13.85 -0.39
CA THR A 472 16.10 13.28 -0.81
C THR A 472 16.24 11.78 -1.05
N SER A 473 15.53 10.97 -0.27
CA SER A 473 15.66 9.51 -0.26
C SER A 473 15.14 8.79 -1.51
N THR A 474 14.49 9.51 -2.42
CA THR A 474 13.85 8.93 -3.61
C THR A 474 14.33 9.60 -4.89
N SER A 475 15.49 10.27 -4.90
CA SER A 475 15.97 10.98 -6.08
C SER A 475 16.43 10.05 -7.20
N ALA A 476 15.97 10.35 -8.41
CA ALA A 476 16.49 9.81 -9.66
C ALA A 476 17.76 10.58 -10.07
N HIS A 477 18.92 10.07 -9.69
CA HIS A 477 20.19 10.72 -9.98
C HIS A 477 20.56 10.59 -11.45
N ALA A 478 21.14 11.69 -11.98
CA ALA A 478 21.70 11.71 -13.33
C ALA A 478 22.86 10.70 -13.46
N TYR A 479 22.93 10.00 -14.59
CA TYR A 479 24.07 9.14 -14.94
C TYR A 479 24.24 9.04 -16.46
N GLY A 480 25.48 8.86 -16.90
CA GLY A 480 25.81 8.79 -18.33
C GLY A 480 25.31 10.02 -19.08
N GLU A 481 24.50 9.84 -20.10
CA GLU A 481 23.87 10.92 -20.87
C GLU A 481 22.49 11.36 -20.35
N TYR A 482 21.96 10.68 -19.32
CA TYR A 482 20.62 10.90 -18.81
C TYR A 482 20.63 11.91 -17.65
N THR A 483 19.88 12.99 -17.81
CA THR A 483 19.61 13.93 -16.70
C THR A 483 18.69 13.30 -15.67
N GLY A 484 18.65 13.81 -14.44
CA GLY A 484 17.74 13.31 -13.40
C GLY A 484 16.26 13.32 -13.82
N ARG A 485 15.83 14.29 -14.63
CA ARG A 485 14.46 14.33 -15.20
C ARG A 485 14.22 13.22 -16.22
N MET A 486 15.19 12.94 -17.07
CA MET A 486 15.12 11.79 -18.00
C MET A 486 15.08 10.48 -17.24
N VAL A 487 15.94 10.30 -16.22
CA VAL A 487 15.98 9.11 -15.38
C VAL A 487 14.64 8.90 -14.67
N GLN A 488 14.06 9.95 -14.06
CA GLN A 488 12.72 9.88 -13.47
C GLN A 488 11.71 9.37 -14.50
N GLY A 489 11.66 9.98 -15.68
CA GLY A 489 10.72 9.58 -16.73
C GLY A 489 10.90 8.14 -17.20
N MET A 490 12.14 7.71 -17.40
CA MET A 490 12.48 6.35 -17.80
C MET A 490 12.05 5.32 -16.74
N TRP A 491 12.35 5.58 -15.46
CA TRP A 491 12.00 4.68 -14.37
C TRP A 491 10.49 4.62 -14.14
N LEU A 492 9.78 5.74 -14.24
CA LEU A 492 8.31 5.74 -14.18
C LEU A 492 7.70 4.85 -15.28
N VAL A 493 8.15 4.99 -16.52
CA VAL A 493 7.65 4.16 -17.63
C VAL A 493 7.98 2.68 -17.38
N ARG A 494 9.22 2.37 -16.99
CA ARG A 494 9.64 0.99 -16.68
C ARG A 494 8.81 0.38 -15.55
N GLU A 495 8.50 1.15 -14.51
CA GLU A 495 7.65 0.67 -13.40
C GLU A 495 6.22 0.40 -13.85
N TYR A 496 5.60 1.27 -14.65
CA TYR A 496 4.29 0.95 -15.25
C TYR A 496 4.34 -0.34 -16.07
N LEU A 497 5.36 -0.52 -16.90
CA LEU A 497 5.51 -1.73 -17.72
C LEU A 497 5.63 -2.98 -16.82
N LEU A 498 6.48 -2.96 -15.80
CA LEU A 498 6.67 -4.08 -14.87
C LEU A 498 5.40 -4.40 -14.08
N LEU A 499 4.71 -3.38 -13.54
CA LEU A 499 3.46 -3.57 -12.81
C LEU A 499 2.36 -4.15 -13.70
N SER A 500 2.26 -3.72 -14.96
CA SER A 500 1.29 -4.27 -15.92
C SER A 500 1.53 -5.75 -16.19
N SER A 501 2.79 -6.22 -16.19
CA SER A 501 3.16 -7.58 -16.49
C SER A 501 2.73 -8.58 -15.40
N ILE A 502 2.68 -8.15 -14.16
CA ILE A 502 2.27 -8.97 -13.02
C ILE A 502 0.77 -8.88 -12.70
N GLY A 503 0.03 -8.03 -13.40
CA GLY A 503 -1.43 -7.95 -13.26
C GLY A 503 -1.89 -7.02 -12.14
N VAL A 504 -1.12 -5.99 -11.80
CA VAL A 504 -1.61 -4.82 -11.07
C VAL A 504 -2.62 -4.09 -11.95
N GLU A 505 -3.81 -3.81 -11.42
CA GLU A 505 -4.90 -3.25 -12.23
C GLU A 505 -4.86 -1.74 -12.35
N ARG A 506 -4.29 -1.03 -11.38
CA ARG A 506 -4.07 0.42 -11.44
C ARG A 506 -2.75 0.78 -10.77
N ALA A 507 -2.03 1.70 -11.39
CA ALA A 507 -0.76 2.22 -10.88
C ALA A 507 -0.76 3.75 -10.97
N ALA A 508 -0.51 4.45 -9.85
CA ALA A 508 -0.51 5.91 -9.83
C ALA A 508 0.81 6.45 -9.28
N MET A 509 1.58 7.12 -10.13
CA MET A 509 2.81 7.76 -9.69
C MET A 509 2.52 8.97 -8.79
N TYR A 510 3.41 9.30 -7.90
CA TYR A 510 3.38 10.46 -7.04
C TYR A 510 4.41 11.49 -7.54
N MET A 511 4.02 12.61 -8.19
CA MET A 511 2.68 13.11 -8.43
C MET A 511 2.57 14.04 -9.67
N SER A 512 1.45 14.73 -9.86
CA SER A 512 1.23 15.61 -11.02
C SER A 512 2.23 16.75 -11.13
N ARG A 513 2.56 17.42 -10.02
CA ARG A 513 3.42 18.60 -9.96
C ARG A 513 4.37 18.60 -8.77
N ASP A 514 5.49 19.28 -8.87
CA ASP A 514 6.42 19.50 -7.76
C ASP A 514 5.75 20.32 -6.64
N CYS A 515 6.06 19.98 -5.39
CA CYS A 515 5.61 20.71 -4.21
C CYS A 515 6.49 21.93 -3.89
N GLY A 516 7.69 22.01 -4.46
CA GLY A 516 8.63 23.12 -4.30
C GLY A 516 9.54 23.25 -5.52
N PRO A 517 10.28 24.37 -5.63
CA PRO A 517 11.26 24.53 -6.69
C PRO A 517 12.28 23.39 -6.66
N GLU A 518 12.50 22.72 -7.80
CA GLU A 518 13.33 21.53 -7.93
C GLU A 518 14.72 21.71 -7.30
N GLU A 519 15.31 22.86 -7.46
CA GLU A 519 16.67 23.18 -7.01
C GLU A 519 16.78 23.26 -5.48
N THR A 520 15.69 23.58 -4.79
CA THR A 520 15.66 23.79 -3.34
C THR A 520 14.77 22.80 -2.59
N ALA A 521 13.96 22.00 -3.32
CA ALA A 521 13.05 21.02 -2.75
C ALA A 521 13.82 19.76 -2.32
N VAL A 522 14.58 19.86 -1.24
CA VAL A 522 15.38 18.76 -0.67
C VAL A 522 14.55 17.81 0.19
N GLY A 523 13.29 18.13 0.45
CA GLY A 523 12.34 17.24 1.13
C GLY A 523 11.91 16.08 0.25
N LYS A 524 11.65 14.92 0.83
CA LYS A 524 11.07 13.75 0.15
C LYS A 524 9.78 14.16 -0.57
N TYR A 525 9.65 13.77 -1.83
CA TYR A 525 8.54 14.10 -2.73
C TYR A 525 8.42 15.57 -3.16
N GLY A 526 9.37 16.41 -2.81
CA GLY A 526 9.33 17.84 -3.16
C GLY A 526 9.43 18.14 -4.66
N SER A 527 10.13 17.27 -5.41
CA SER A 527 10.39 17.40 -6.85
C SER A 527 9.98 16.17 -7.65
N SER A 528 9.00 15.40 -7.17
CA SER A 528 8.54 14.16 -7.80
C SER A 528 7.53 14.36 -8.93
N GLY A 529 7.11 15.60 -9.20
CA GLY A 529 6.08 15.92 -10.19
C GLY A 529 6.44 15.64 -11.64
N LEU A 530 5.41 15.45 -12.48
CA LEU A 530 5.53 15.46 -13.95
C LEU A 530 5.74 16.87 -14.50
N VAL A 531 5.29 17.88 -13.76
CA VAL A 531 5.54 19.28 -14.07
C VAL A 531 6.25 19.97 -12.90
N ARG A 532 7.00 20.99 -13.21
CA ARG A 532 7.73 21.79 -12.21
C ARG A 532 6.77 22.50 -11.26
N HIS A 533 7.31 22.98 -10.16
CA HIS A 533 6.56 23.78 -9.19
C HIS A 533 5.76 24.88 -9.88
N PRO A 534 4.48 25.07 -9.56
CA PRO A 534 3.66 26.13 -10.13
C PRO A 534 4.23 27.52 -9.86
N ILE A 535 4.12 28.41 -10.83
CA ILE A 535 4.56 29.81 -10.70
C ILE A 535 3.63 30.56 -9.75
N GLU A 536 2.32 30.23 -9.81
CA GLU A 536 1.29 30.80 -8.95
C GLU A 536 0.29 29.73 -8.57
N ILE A 537 -0.11 29.71 -7.30
CA ILE A 537 -1.16 28.84 -6.79
C ILE A 537 -2.18 29.70 -6.08
N SER A 538 -3.39 29.76 -6.60
CA SER A 538 -4.57 30.27 -5.89
C SER A 538 -5.74 29.29 -6.05
N ALA A 539 -6.77 29.47 -5.24
CA ALA A 539 -7.95 28.62 -5.27
C ALA A 539 -8.58 28.48 -6.68
N ASN A 540 -8.52 29.57 -7.46
CA ASN A 540 -9.21 29.66 -8.75
C ASN A 540 -8.24 29.78 -9.94
N ASN A 541 -6.92 29.79 -9.69
CA ASN A 541 -5.94 29.94 -10.74
C ASN A 541 -4.61 29.30 -10.32
N VAL A 542 -4.21 28.26 -11.05
CA VAL A 542 -2.89 27.64 -10.92
C VAL A 542 -2.16 27.85 -12.24
N ILE A 543 -1.12 28.68 -12.21
CA ILE A 543 -0.20 28.81 -13.34
C ILE A 543 0.84 27.70 -13.20
N GLN A 544 0.65 26.66 -13.98
CA GLN A 544 1.49 25.46 -13.95
C GLN A 544 2.93 25.74 -14.33
N GLY A 545 3.85 25.05 -13.70
CA GLY A 545 5.25 25.02 -14.11
C GLY A 545 5.46 24.27 -15.43
N ASN A 546 6.68 24.34 -15.96
CA ASN A 546 7.03 23.65 -17.21
C ASN A 546 6.95 22.13 -17.05
N LYS A 547 6.48 21.46 -18.08
CA LYS A 547 6.46 20.00 -18.18
C LYS A 547 7.89 19.47 -18.22
N LYS A 548 8.13 18.37 -17.47
CA LYS A 548 9.40 17.64 -17.47
C LYS A 548 9.40 16.56 -18.56
N ASP A 549 10.56 15.94 -18.81
CA ASP A 549 10.69 14.76 -19.68
C ASP A 549 9.67 13.69 -19.29
N SER A 550 9.52 13.43 -17.98
CA SER A 550 8.61 12.45 -17.41
C SER A 550 7.15 12.67 -17.82
N PHE A 551 6.70 13.92 -17.99
CA PHE A 551 5.35 14.20 -18.48
C PHE A 551 5.11 13.58 -19.87
N TYR A 552 6.01 13.86 -20.80
CA TYR A 552 5.89 13.39 -22.19
C TYR A 552 6.08 11.87 -22.29
N TYR A 553 6.96 11.30 -21.47
CA TYR A 553 7.20 9.86 -21.44
C TYR A 553 5.99 9.09 -20.91
N VAL A 554 5.38 9.54 -19.81
CA VAL A 554 4.17 8.95 -19.26
C VAL A 554 2.99 9.12 -20.22
N TYR A 555 2.82 10.33 -20.80
CA TYR A 555 1.77 10.59 -21.78
C TYR A 555 1.88 9.64 -22.98
N THR A 556 3.07 9.54 -23.59
CA THR A 556 3.32 8.64 -24.73
C THR A 556 3.05 7.20 -24.37
N THR A 557 3.49 6.75 -23.20
CA THR A 557 3.26 5.38 -22.71
C THR A 557 1.76 5.10 -22.56
N LYS A 558 1.01 6.00 -21.91
CA LYS A 558 -0.43 5.90 -21.76
C LYS A 558 -1.16 5.78 -23.11
N GLU A 559 -0.76 6.57 -24.11
CA GLU A 559 -1.36 6.49 -25.45
C GLU A 559 -1.06 5.16 -26.16
N ILE A 560 0.09 4.54 -25.90
CA ILE A 560 0.49 3.30 -26.58
C ILE A 560 -0.13 2.08 -25.90
N ILE A 561 -0.06 1.97 -24.57
CA ILE A 561 -0.51 0.76 -23.85
C ILE A 561 -1.91 0.89 -23.23
N GLY A 562 -2.46 2.10 -23.09
CA GLY A 562 -3.70 2.36 -22.34
C GLY A 562 -4.97 1.69 -22.90
N ASN A 563 -4.95 1.22 -24.15
CA ASN A 563 -6.07 0.48 -24.75
C ASN A 563 -5.67 -0.96 -25.13
N THR A 564 -4.74 -1.53 -24.39
CA THR A 564 -4.21 -2.87 -24.63
C THR A 564 -4.36 -3.75 -23.38
N SER A 565 -4.04 -5.02 -23.53
CA SER A 565 -3.82 -5.95 -22.43
C SER A 565 -2.42 -6.51 -22.52
N PHE A 566 -1.75 -6.72 -21.39
CA PHE A 566 -0.45 -7.40 -21.36
C PHE A 566 -0.63 -8.86 -21.84
N GLU A 567 0.18 -9.27 -22.80
CA GLU A 567 0.14 -10.63 -23.35
C GLU A 567 1.19 -11.53 -22.72
N CYS A 568 2.45 -11.17 -22.87
CA CYS A 568 3.58 -11.94 -22.33
C CYS A 568 4.88 -11.14 -22.32
N GLU A 569 5.85 -11.60 -21.53
CA GLU A 569 7.25 -11.30 -21.72
C GLU A 569 7.79 -12.16 -22.87
N VAL A 570 8.52 -11.55 -23.80
CA VAL A 570 9.10 -12.21 -24.95
C VAL A 570 10.57 -12.51 -24.65
N ASP A 571 11.01 -13.73 -24.84
CA ASP A 571 12.44 -14.09 -24.71
C ASP A 571 13.27 -13.29 -25.74
N SER A 572 14.13 -12.44 -25.25
CA SER A 572 14.99 -11.60 -26.08
C SER A 572 16.24 -12.33 -26.56
N GLY A 573 16.62 -13.44 -25.94
CA GLY A 573 17.93 -14.09 -26.14
C GLY A 573 19.13 -13.22 -25.73
N ASN A 574 18.90 -12.11 -25.03
CA ASN A 574 19.92 -11.16 -24.55
C ASN A 574 19.54 -10.64 -23.18
N GLU A 575 20.36 -10.92 -22.16
CA GLU A 575 20.11 -10.52 -20.77
C GLU A 575 19.98 -9.00 -20.57
N ASN A 576 20.57 -8.22 -21.49
CA ASN A 576 20.50 -6.77 -21.47
C ASN A 576 19.28 -6.21 -22.19
N VAL A 577 18.35 -7.04 -22.69
CA VAL A 577 17.15 -6.59 -23.40
C VAL A 577 15.93 -7.25 -22.80
N LYS A 578 15.00 -6.44 -22.32
CA LYS A 578 13.68 -6.86 -21.85
C LYS A 578 12.60 -6.48 -22.86
N ILE A 579 11.68 -7.39 -23.15
CA ILE A 579 10.64 -7.21 -24.14
C ILE A 579 9.29 -7.62 -23.58
N PHE A 580 8.33 -6.69 -23.56
CA PHE A 580 6.93 -6.98 -23.23
C PHE A 580 6.05 -6.82 -24.45
N LYS A 581 5.17 -7.79 -24.65
CA LYS A 581 4.15 -7.77 -25.69
C LYS A 581 2.79 -7.46 -25.11
N TYR A 582 2.09 -6.53 -25.76
CA TYR A 582 0.72 -6.15 -25.48
C TYR A 582 -0.13 -6.36 -26.72
N LEU A 583 -1.44 -6.60 -26.52
CA LEU A 583 -2.40 -6.72 -27.62
C LEU A 583 -3.52 -5.69 -27.47
N THR A 584 -3.86 -5.04 -28.54
CA THR A 584 -5.07 -4.23 -28.65
C THR A 584 -6.31 -5.11 -28.74
N LYS A 585 -7.51 -4.53 -28.62
CA LYS A 585 -8.78 -5.26 -28.74
C LYS A 585 -8.96 -5.94 -30.12
N ASP A 586 -8.36 -5.37 -31.16
CA ASP A 586 -8.31 -5.93 -32.52
C ASP A 586 -7.06 -6.80 -32.77
N SER A 587 -6.40 -7.24 -31.70
CA SER A 587 -5.25 -8.15 -31.69
C SER A 587 -3.98 -7.62 -32.35
N LYS A 588 -3.84 -6.32 -32.56
CA LYS A 588 -2.59 -5.73 -33.03
C LYS A 588 -1.56 -5.68 -31.93
N ALA A 589 -0.33 -6.01 -32.28
CA ALA A 589 0.78 -6.07 -31.32
C ALA A 589 1.36 -4.68 -30.99
N ARG A 590 1.75 -4.53 -29.73
CA ARG A 590 2.58 -3.44 -29.20
C ARG A 590 3.70 -4.09 -28.41
N TYR A 591 4.95 -3.72 -28.70
CA TYR A 591 6.11 -4.21 -27.97
C TYR A 591 6.74 -3.03 -27.22
N ALA A 592 7.00 -3.20 -25.94
CA ALA A 592 7.86 -2.30 -25.16
C ALA A 592 9.22 -2.97 -24.99
N VAL A 593 10.29 -2.27 -25.33
CA VAL A 593 11.64 -2.82 -25.36
C VAL A 593 12.60 -1.88 -24.66
N TRP A 594 13.41 -2.39 -23.71
CA TRP A 594 14.40 -1.57 -22.98
C TRP A 594 15.53 -2.42 -22.40
N CYS A 595 16.61 -1.75 -21.98
CA CYS A 595 17.66 -2.37 -21.16
C CYS A 595 17.28 -2.23 -19.67
N PRO A 596 17.13 -3.36 -18.90
CA PRO A 596 16.70 -3.34 -17.51
C PRO A 596 17.85 -2.99 -16.54
N THR A 597 18.70 -2.04 -16.90
CA THR A 597 19.90 -1.62 -16.17
C THR A 597 19.82 -0.13 -15.81
N SER A 598 20.84 0.38 -15.10
CA SER A 598 20.97 1.80 -14.72
C SER A 598 22.44 2.23 -14.76
N ASN A 599 23.14 1.89 -15.87
CA ASN A 599 24.55 2.14 -16.07
C ASN A 599 24.90 2.54 -17.52
N SER A 600 23.89 3.08 -18.24
CA SER A 600 23.99 3.50 -19.64
C SER A 600 24.17 2.36 -20.65
N THR A 601 23.65 1.17 -20.34
CA THR A 601 23.66 0.03 -21.27
C THR A 601 22.89 0.34 -22.54
N LYS A 602 23.46 -0.04 -23.69
CA LYS A 602 22.86 0.08 -25.03
C LYS A 602 23.11 -1.21 -25.82
N VAL A 603 22.16 -1.56 -26.66
CA VAL A 603 22.25 -2.66 -27.62
C VAL A 603 21.83 -2.12 -28.98
N ASP A 604 22.79 -1.87 -29.86
CA ASP A 604 22.55 -1.34 -31.18
C ASP A 604 22.13 -2.44 -32.16
N GLY A 605 21.17 -2.11 -33.05
CA GLY A 605 20.75 -2.98 -34.12
C GLY A 605 20.09 -4.30 -33.64
N TYR A 606 19.46 -4.28 -32.46
CA TYR A 606 18.77 -5.45 -31.95
C TYR A 606 17.64 -5.89 -32.90
N ARG A 607 17.64 -7.16 -33.30
CA ARG A 607 16.64 -7.73 -34.21
C ARG A 607 15.46 -8.30 -33.42
N LEU A 608 14.36 -7.55 -33.39
CA LEU A 608 13.12 -7.96 -32.75
C LEU A 608 12.27 -8.77 -33.73
N ASN A 609 11.85 -9.97 -33.31
CA ASN A 609 10.87 -10.77 -34.06
C ASN A 609 9.46 -10.23 -33.81
N VAL A 610 8.85 -9.66 -34.83
CA VAL A 610 7.51 -9.06 -34.78
C VAL A 610 6.48 -9.81 -35.64
N GLY A 611 6.95 -10.77 -36.48
CA GLY A 611 6.12 -11.41 -37.48
C GLY A 611 5.92 -10.53 -38.72
N ASN A 612 5.00 -10.96 -39.59
CA ASN A 612 4.68 -10.19 -40.80
C ASN A 612 3.79 -9.00 -40.45
N GLY A 613 3.98 -7.88 -41.12
CA GLY A 613 3.17 -6.67 -40.97
C GLY A 613 4.00 -5.39 -41.15
N GLU A 614 3.34 -4.26 -41.04
CA GLU A 614 3.95 -2.94 -41.02
C GLU A 614 4.06 -2.43 -39.59
N PHE A 615 5.24 -1.91 -39.24
CA PHE A 615 5.53 -1.47 -37.89
C PHE A 615 6.10 -0.05 -37.86
N ILE A 616 5.86 0.65 -36.77
CA ILE A 616 6.51 1.91 -36.45
C ILE A 616 7.27 1.79 -35.12
N LEU A 617 8.39 2.46 -35.03
CA LEU A 617 9.11 2.74 -33.80
C LEU A 617 8.52 4.02 -33.19
N ALA A 618 8.20 4.00 -31.90
CA ALA A 618 7.90 5.19 -31.12
C ALA A 618 8.91 5.31 -29.99
N GLU A 619 9.70 6.37 -30.03
CA GLU A 619 10.72 6.69 -29.03
C GLU A 619 10.20 7.77 -28.08
N LEU A 620 10.46 7.62 -26.79
CA LEU A 620 10.13 8.63 -25.79
C LEU A 620 10.97 9.88 -26.02
N GLU A 621 10.29 11.02 -26.20
CA GLU A 621 10.97 12.26 -26.57
C GLU A 621 10.35 13.46 -25.86
N PHE A 622 11.19 14.39 -25.39
CA PHE A 622 10.78 15.67 -24.78
C PHE A 622 9.97 16.50 -25.77
N GLU A 623 8.94 17.19 -25.31
CA GLU A 623 8.02 18.01 -26.15
C GLU A 623 7.25 17.23 -27.24
N ARG A 624 7.20 15.89 -27.15
CA ARG A 624 6.47 15.04 -28.10
C ARG A 624 5.41 14.19 -27.36
N TYR A 625 4.13 14.56 -27.50
CA TYR A 625 3.00 13.85 -26.87
C TYR A 625 2.81 12.39 -27.32
N ASN A 626 3.23 12.06 -28.53
CA ASN A 626 3.13 10.71 -29.08
C ASN A 626 4.49 10.05 -29.32
N GLY A 627 5.54 10.63 -28.75
CA GLY A 627 6.92 10.25 -29.03
C GLY A 627 7.39 10.60 -30.46
N LEU A 628 8.64 10.32 -30.74
CA LEU A 628 9.19 10.39 -32.10
C LEU A 628 8.83 9.08 -32.83
N ARG A 629 8.12 9.17 -33.95
CA ARG A 629 7.65 8.02 -34.71
C ARG A 629 8.40 7.88 -36.03
N THR A 630 8.88 6.64 -36.28
CA THR A 630 9.63 6.31 -37.50
C THR A 630 9.12 4.97 -38.04
N ASP A 631 8.91 4.87 -39.34
CA ASP A 631 8.57 3.61 -40.02
C ASP A 631 9.74 2.61 -39.90
N LEU A 632 9.44 1.36 -39.64
CA LEU A 632 10.43 0.29 -39.54
C LEU A 632 10.38 -0.57 -40.79
N GLU A 633 11.55 -0.90 -41.32
CA GLU A 633 11.68 -1.92 -42.37
C GLU A 633 11.54 -3.30 -41.71
N ASN A 634 10.56 -4.09 -42.21
CA ASN A 634 10.33 -5.46 -41.75
C ASN A 634 10.98 -6.43 -42.74
N GLU A 635 12.08 -7.04 -42.30
CA GLU A 635 12.81 -8.05 -43.08
C GLU A 635 12.47 -9.46 -42.58
N ASN A 636 11.62 -10.17 -43.31
CA ASN A 636 11.21 -11.55 -42.99
C ASN A 636 10.70 -11.74 -41.54
N GLY A 637 9.91 -10.80 -41.05
CA GLY A 637 9.33 -10.86 -39.72
C GLY A 637 10.20 -10.25 -38.61
N PHE A 638 11.33 -9.59 -38.98
CA PHE A 638 12.21 -8.92 -38.02
C PHE A 638 12.35 -7.44 -38.34
N VAL A 639 12.40 -6.65 -37.29
CA VAL A 639 12.75 -5.21 -37.37
C VAL A 639 14.02 -4.98 -36.57
N ALA A 640 14.89 -4.07 -37.05
CA ALA A 640 16.10 -3.67 -36.36
C ALA A 640 15.85 -2.38 -35.56
N ILE A 641 16.17 -2.38 -34.27
CA ILE A 641 16.00 -1.21 -33.37
C ILE A 641 17.23 -1.03 -32.48
N ASN A 642 17.49 0.19 -32.06
CA ASN A 642 18.45 0.46 -31.01
C ASN A 642 17.74 0.44 -29.65
N VAL A 643 18.25 -0.32 -28.71
CA VAL A 643 17.67 -0.50 -27.37
C VAL A 643 18.58 0.17 -26.36
N SER A 644 18.00 0.95 -25.47
CA SER A 644 18.69 1.58 -24.34
C SER A 644 17.88 1.42 -23.07
N GLU A 645 18.31 2.02 -21.99
CA GLU A 645 17.55 2.05 -20.73
C GLU A 645 16.29 2.93 -20.81
N LYS A 646 16.21 3.81 -21.81
CA LYS A 646 15.00 4.55 -22.18
C LYS A 646 14.12 3.64 -23.04
N PRO A 647 12.92 3.23 -22.56
CA PRO A 647 12.04 2.34 -23.30
C PRO A 647 11.65 2.88 -24.68
N VAL A 648 11.62 1.99 -25.65
CA VAL A 648 11.07 2.25 -26.99
C VAL A 648 9.89 1.31 -27.24
N PHE A 649 9.01 1.71 -28.14
CA PHE A 649 7.83 0.92 -28.47
C PHE A 649 7.81 0.59 -29.98
N VAL A 650 7.59 -0.69 -30.29
CA VAL A 650 7.35 -1.15 -31.66
C VAL A 650 5.86 -1.44 -31.80
N ILE A 651 5.23 -0.76 -32.76
CA ILE A 651 3.77 -0.67 -32.86
C ILE A 651 3.34 -1.20 -34.23
N GLU A 652 2.51 -2.24 -34.26
CA GLU A 652 1.85 -2.72 -35.47
C GLU A 652 0.81 -1.69 -35.95
N LYS A 653 0.86 -1.33 -37.28
CA LYS A 653 -0.02 -0.32 -37.89
C LYS A 653 -1.46 -0.81 -38.09
#